data_088de7ae112757aa7158aac35dbf68cc
#
_entry.id   088de7ae112757aa7158aac35dbf68cc
#
_cell.length_a   1.000
_cell.length_b   1.000
_cell.length_c   1.000
_cell.angle_alpha   90.00
_cell.angle_beta   90.00
_cell.angle_gamma   90.00
#
_symmetry.space_group_name_H-M   'P 1'
#
loop_
_entity.id
_entity.type
_entity.pdbx_description
1 polymer ?
#
loop_
_entity_poly.entity_id
_entity_poly.type
_entity_poly.pdbx_seq_one_letter_code
_entity_poly.pdbx_strand_id
1 'polypeptide(L)'
;MIKGVMKVKKSNHNKYPFERFASIRRYTSFDFFNKDPSWILYISDINGQLNLSRQRSYLSAEGEPYASYQLTNFIDYSIRNVFSSPVDNGAIFFADHYGTENFQIYSIDDIFHSWPQSVTNNSNVRHEWGSECFSPNGKYIVYGSNESNPSDMLVYVRNIESAFEDKFCITEREGWFTPGYWSPDNRRLNCTQLVTLTDYTIWMLDVESRKMEKIVLGNNVDKSRFITGPWLPDGKGFYIISDLNREFAGLGFYDIDNSKFEWIHTPQRDIELVDISSDGKLLLWTENVNGYSNLFIKNIQNGEVKEVTDLSRKGVIEDLKLSNDGKKIGLMIDTPTSPTNIYVIGIENYEKTKSNAITHSLLGNISADVLIEPKLIKYKSLDGLEISAFLYMPHNNKKENKRTNNTLSAKFGAVLSIHGGPTAQERPYYDYSGLYQYLSNNGLVVIAPNYRGSTGYGKSFEKKIYHDWGGNELKDLEYAIKWLLSHDWIDPNRIGVFGGSFGGFATLNCITRLPQYNWKVAVDIVGPSNLITFAKSVPEHWKRFMAELVGNIETEVDFLKERSPITYISNVNPNIKLLVIQGANDPRVAKEESDQIVEKLKEKGISVEYMVFEDEGHGFTKYSNSLKALKSSAEFLVKELS
;
A
#
# COMPACT_ATOMS: atom_id res chain seq x y z
N MET A 1 32.64 45.00 22.14
CA MET A 1 33.37 44.35 21.06
C MET A 1 33.76 42.97 21.49
N ILE A 2 33.00 41.95 21.10
CA ILE A 2 33.40 40.54 21.23
C ILE A 2 33.23 39.93 19.83
N LYS A 3 34.36 39.85 19.10
CA LYS A 3 34.46 39.05 17.90
C LYS A 3 34.89 37.64 18.27
N GLY A 4 33.95 36.77 18.46
CA GLY A 4 34.17 35.32 18.51
C GLY A 4 33.59 34.66 17.28
N VAL A 5 34.35 34.63 16.16
CA VAL A 5 34.01 33.80 15.01
C VAL A 5 34.28 32.35 15.42
N MET A 6 33.24 31.60 15.77
CA MET A 6 33.33 30.13 15.82
C MET A 6 33.74 29.62 14.44
N LYS A 7 34.97 29.17 14.30
CA LYS A 7 35.39 28.34 13.17
C LYS A 7 34.65 27.00 13.31
N VAL A 8 33.54 26.86 12.61
CA VAL A 8 32.94 25.55 12.38
C VAL A 8 34.01 24.72 11.64
N LYS A 9 34.61 23.75 12.31
CA LYS A 9 35.42 22.73 11.68
C LYS A 9 34.50 22.09 10.62
N LYS A 10 34.89 22.12 9.35
CA LYS A 10 34.30 21.28 8.30
C LYS A 10 34.52 19.84 8.77
N SER A 11 33.51 19.28 9.42
CA SER A 11 33.48 17.86 9.75
C SER A 11 33.33 17.07 8.46
N ASN A 12 34.02 15.94 8.38
CA ASN A 12 33.81 14.84 7.45
C ASN A 12 32.32 14.64 7.18
N HIS A 13 31.96 14.23 5.94
CA HIS A 13 30.60 14.01 5.49
C HIS A 13 29.71 13.47 6.61
N ASN A 14 28.86 14.32 7.18
CA ASN A 14 27.92 13.94 8.22
C ASN A 14 26.91 13.00 7.59
N LYS A 15 27.06 11.69 7.85
CA LYS A 15 25.99 10.74 7.59
C LYS A 15 24.76 11.21 8.39
N TYR A 16 23.62 11.34 7.71
CA TYR A 16 22.38 11.68 8.40
C TYR A 16 21.99 10.53 9.36
N PRO A 17 21.54 10.80 10.59
CA PRO A 17 21.01 9.78 11.47
C PRO A 17 19.72 9.19 10.88
N PHE A 18 19.40 7.95 11.23
CA PHE A 18 18.24 7.22 10.71
C PHE A 18 16.94 8.00 10.86
N GLU A 19 16.76 8.69 11.98
CA GLU A 19 15.56 9.47 12.28
C GLU A 19 15.25 10.53 11.22
N ARG A 20 16.26 11.02 10.51
CA ARG A 20 16.04 11.98 9.43
C ARG A 20 15.29 11.36 8.26
N PHE A 21 15.60 10.13 7.91
CA PHE A 21 14.94 9.39 6.81
C PHE A 21 13.56 8.90 7.24
N ALA A 22 13.40 8.44 8.47
CA ALA A 22 12.14 7.93 9.03
C ALA A 22 11.21 9.02 9.60
N SER A 23 11.66 10.27 9.72
CA SER A 23 10.82 11.39 10.17
C SER A 23 10.06 12.08 9.03
N ILE A 24 10.19 11.58 7.82
CA ILE A 24 9.45 12.08 6.67
C ILE A 24 7.98 11.74 6.85
N ARG A 25 7.14 12.77 6.72
CA ARG A 25 5.71 12.66 6.92
C ARG A 25 5.02 12.33 5.62
N ARG A 26 3.93 11.58 5.72
CA ARG A 26 3.15 11.14 4.57
C ARG A 26 1.72 11.65 4.63
N TYR A 27 1.15 11.73 3.45
CA TYR A 27 -0.27 11.86 3.22
C TYR A 27 -0.79 10.50 2.76
N THR A 28 -1.92 10.02 3.27
CA THR A 28 -2.39 8.65 3.00
C THR A 28 -3.77 8.58 2.35
N SER A 29 -4.52 9.66 2.40
CA SER A 29 -5.82 9.80 1.76
C SER A 29 -6.17 11.28 1.68
N PHE A 30 -6.95 11.67 0.69
CA PHE A 30 -7.54 13.00 0.62
C PHE A 30 -8.92 12.94 -0.02
N ASP A 31 -9.70 14.00 0.18
CA ASP A 31 -10.95 14.22 -0.53
C ASP A 31 -11.17 15.72 -0.74
N PHE A 32 -11.78 16.11 -1.88
CA PHE A 32 -12.26 17.46 -2.01
C PHE A 32 -13.45 17.68 -1.08
N PHE A 33 -13.50 18.84 -0.46
CA PHE A 33 -14.69 19.19 0.28
C PHE A 33 -15.82 19.52 -0.70
N ASN A 34 -16.80 18.62 -0.81
CA ASN A 34 -17.78 18.65 -1.91
C ASN A 34 -18.61 19.93 -1.99
N LYS A 35 -18.96 20.52 -0.84
CA LYS A 35 -19.73 21.76 -0.79
C LYS A 35 -18.93 22.99 -1.23
N ASP A 36 -17.63 23.01 -0.96
CA ASP A 36 -16.69 24.06 -1.36
C ASP A 36 -15.34 23.45 -1.76
N PRO A 37 -15.14 23.07 -3.04
CA PRO A 37 -13.90 22.47 -3.51
C PRO A 37 -12.67 23.39 -3.44
N SER A 38 -12.81 24.58 -2.85
CA SER A 38 -11.65 25.40 -2.45
C SER A 38 -10.93 24.84 -1.21
N TRP A 39 -11.50 23.82 -0.56
CA TRP A 39 -10.92 23.06 0.53
C TRP A 39 -10.73 21.61 0.18
N ILE A 40 -9.74 20.99 0.81
CA ILE A 40 -9.54 19.54 0.86
C ILE A 40 -9.52 19.07 2.32
N LEU A 41 -9.96 17.84 2.50
CA LEU A 41 -9.70 17.02 3.67
C LEU A 41 -8.55 16.08 3.35
N TYR A 42 -7.68 15.80 4.30
CA TYR A 42 -6.62 14.82 4.10
C TYR A 42 -6.16 14.21 5.42
N ILE A 43 -5.57 13.04 5.31
CA ILE A 43 -4.99 12.30 6.43
C ILE A 43 -3.48 12.38 6.32
N SER A 44 -2.82 12.74 7.43
CA SER A 44 -1.37 12.76 7.52
C SER A 44 -0.88 12.41 8.92
N ASP A 45 0.35 11.94 9.01
CA ASP A 45 1.03 11.62 10.27
C ASP A 45 1.94 12.77 10.76
N ILE A 46 1.67 14.00 10.36
CA ILE A 46 2.51 15.16 10.68
C ILE A 46 2.79 15.33 12.19
N ASN A 47 1.85 14.87 13.01
CA ASN A 47 1.96 14.90 14.48
C ASN A 47 2.37 13.54 15.08
N GLY A 48 2.88 12.62 14.28
CA GLY A 48 3.32 11.29 14.71
C GLY A 48 2.23 10.23 14.71
N GLN A 49 0.99 10.58 14.39
CA GLN A 49 -0.16 9.69 14.27
C GLN A 49 -1.02 10.13 13.09
N LEU A 50 -1.61 9.19 12.37
CA LEU A 50 -2.50 9.50 11.25
C LEU A 50 -3.76 10.21 11.77
N ASN A 51 -3.85 11.49 11.48
CA ASN A 51 -4.94 12.38 11.87
C ASN A 51 -5.52 13.11 10.67
N LEU A 52 -6.77 13.57 10.81
CA LEU A 52 -7.51 14.32 9.80
C LEU A 52 -7.21 15.80 9.89
N SER A 53 -6.99 16.42 8.74
CA SER A 53 -6.78 17.86 8.59
C SER A 53 -7.54 18.39 7.39
N ARG A 54 -7.73 19.73 7.34
CA ARG A 54 -8.24 20.46 6.18
C ARG A 54 -7.29 21.57 5.77
N GLN A 55 -7.30 21.90 4.48
CA GLN A 55 -6.47 22.95 3.89
C GLN A 55 -7.14 23.50 2.63
N ARG A 56 -6.70 24.68 2.15
CA ARG A 56 -7.10 25.18 0.83
C ARG A 56 -6.55 24.29 -0.28
N SER A 57 -7.36 24.07 -1.31
CA SER A 57 -7.03 23.26 -2.49
C SER A 57 -6.28 24.04 -3.58
N TYR A 58 -5.68 25.18 -3.25
CA TYR A 58 -4.93 26.06 -4.14
C TYR A 58 -3.81 26.77 -3.37
N LEU A 59 -2.84 27.32 -4.12
CA LEU A 59 -1.72 28.08 -3.57
C LEU A 59 -2.10 29.54 -3.35
N SER A 60 -1.39 30.23 -2.46
CA SER A 60 -1.46 31.66 -2.27
C SER A 60 -1.01 32.43 -3.52
N ALA A 61 -1.18 33.75 -3.53
CA ALA A 61 -0.70 34.59 -4.61
C ALA A 61 0.82 34.53 -4.79
N GLU A 62 1.55 34.22 -3.73
CA GLU A 62 3.00 34.02 -3.70
C GLU A 62 3.44 32.62 -4.15
N GLY A 63 2.48 31.71 -4.44
CA GLY A 63 2.75 30.35 -4.85
C GLY A 63 2.99 29.37 -3.69
N GLU A 64 2.68 29.77 -2.45
CA GLU A 64 2.87 28.96 -1.25
C GLU A 64 1.57 28.26 -0.82
N PRO A 65 1.65 27.05 -0.23
CA PRO A 65 0.52 26.39 0.38
C PRO A 65 -0.08 27.18 1.53
N TYR A 66 -1.41 27.15 1.67
CA TYR A 66 -2.07 27.70 2.84
C TYR A 66 -1.84 26.86 4.09
N ALA A 67 -2.00 27.48 5.25
CA ALA A 67 -1.93 26.78 6.53
C ALA A 67 -2.95 25.61 6.60
N SER A 68 -2.51 24.52 7.18
CA SER A 68 -3.31 23.36 7.51
C SER A 68 -4.02 23.57 8.85
N TYR A 69 -5.25 23.06 8.95
CA TYR A 69 -6.04 23.03 10.19
C TYR A 69 -6.32 21.58 10.56
N GLN A 70 -5.75 21.14 11.68
CA GLN A 70 -6.00 19.81 12.21
C GLN A 70 -7.42 19.71 12.77
N LEU A 71 -8.15 18.64 12.41
CA LEU A 71 -9.53 18.39 12.83
C LEU A 71 -9.62 17.32 13.91
N THR A 72 -8.65 16.44 14.01
CA THR A 72 -8.56 15.38 15.03
C THR A 72 -7.20 15.40 15.71
N ASN A 73 -7.13 14.91 16.95
CA ASN A 73 -5.88 14.79 17.69
C ASN A 73 -5.83 13.44 18.41
N PHE A 74 -5.98 12.37 17.64
CA PHE A 74 -5.86 11.00 18.15
C PHE A 74 -4.39 10.67 18.41
N ILE A 75 -4.13 9.95 19.50
CA ILE A 75 -2.78 9.48 19.89
C ILE A 75 -2.69 7.95 19.89
N ASP A 76 -3.83 7.25 19.93
CA ASP A 76 -3.98 5.81 20.02
C ASP A 76 -4.88 5.23 18.91
N TYR A 77 -5.50 6.09 18.10
CA TYR A 77 -6.24 5.73 16.90
C TYR A 77 -5.49 6.19 15.65
N SER A 78 -5.56 5.41 14.59
CA SER A 78 -5.04 5.76 13.26
C SER A 78 -6.19 5.91 12.28
N ILE A 79 -6.36 7.09 11.69
CA ILE A 79 -7.36 7.33 10.64
C ILE A 79 -6.84 6.75 9.33
N ARG A 80 -7.71 6.04 8.59
CA ARG A 80 -7.34 5.32 7.37
C ARG A 80 -7.92 5.90 6.11
N ASN A 81 -9.16 6.37 6.16
CA ASN A 81 -9.82 6.98 5.02
C ASN A 81 -10.83 8.03 5.46
N VAL A 82 -11.13 8.99 4.58
CA VAL A 82 -12.07 10.09 4.82
C VAL A 82 -12.95 10.32 3.59
N PHE A 83 -14.22 10.66 3.84
CA PHE A 83 -15.21 11.01 2.83
C PHE A 83 -15.91 12.29 3.24
N SER A 84 -15.95 13.27 2.33
CA SER A 84 -16.67 14.52 2.51
C SER A 84 -18.16 14.32 2.21
N SER A 85 -19.02 14.92 3.02
CA SER A 85 -20.47 14.96 2.73
C SER A 85 -20.73 15.68 1.40
N PRO A 86 -21.63 15.15 0.55
CA PRO A 86 -21.99 15.82 -0.71
C PRO A 86 -22.88 17.05 -0.53
N VAL A 87 -23.52 17.23 0.62
CA VAL A 87 -24.60 18.21 0.80
C VAL A 87 -24.38 19.26 1.90
N ASP A 88 -23.55 18.95 2.90
CA ASP A 88 -23.29 19.81 4.05
C ASP A 88 -21.80 19.97 4.38
N ASN A 89 -21.48 20.47 5.57
CA ASN A 89 -20.12 20.67 6.01
C ASN A 89 -19.53 19.44 6.72
N GLY A 90 -20.18 18.29 6.64
CA GLY A 90 -19.81 17.08 7.35
C GLY A 90 -18.77 16.23 6.65
N ALA A 91 -18.26 15.27 7.39
CA ALA A 91 -17.38 14.21 6.88
C ALA A 91 -17.55 12.92 7.69
N ILE A 92 -17.26 11.78 7.04
CA ILE A 92 -17.14 10.46 7.69
C ILE A 92 -15.70 9.99 7.52
N PHE A 93 -15.17 9.36 8.54
CA PHE A 93 -13.86 8.73 8.45
C PHE A 93 -13.78 7.41 9.24
N PHE A 94 -12.79 6.59 8.90
CA PHE A 94 -12.57 5.27 9.49
C PHE A 94 -11.25 5.28 10.26
N ALA A 95 -11.26 4.76 11.50
CA ALA A 95 -10.08 4.71 12.34
C ALA A 95 -10.01 3.40 13.12
N ASP A 96 -8.80 2.90 13.38
CA ASP A 96 -8.54 1.73 14.21
C ASP A 96 -7.69 2.07 15.43
N HIS A 97 -7.91 1.31 16.49
CA HIS A 97 -7.19 1.43 17.75
C HIS A 97 -6.00 0.45 17.80
N TYR A 98 -4.80 0.94 18.05
CA TYR A 98 -3.58 0.14 18.21
C TYR A 98 -3.28 -0.85 17.07
N GLY A 99 -3.71 -0.56 15.84
CA GLY A 99 -3.43 -1.43 14.69
C GLY A 99 -4.20 -2.75 14.69
N THR A 100 -5.33 -2.84 15.42
CA THR A 100 -6.19 -4.04 15.44
C THR A 100 -6.91 -4.31 14.13
N GLU A 101 -6.95 -3.32 13.23
CA GLU A 101 -7.70 -3.35 11.97
C GLU A 101 -9.23 -3.50 12.13
N ASN A 102 -9.74 -3.44 13.34
CA ASN A 102 -11.18 -3.33 13.59
C ASN A 102 -11.61 -1.87 13.51
N PHE A 103 -11.64 -1.37 12.26
CA PHE A 103 -11.95 0.04 11.98
C PHE A 103 -13.32 0.41 12.52
N GLN A 104 -13.39 1.56 13.18
CA GLN A 104 -14.63 2.18 13.64
C GLN A 104 -14.94 3.40 12.81
N ILE A 105 -16.23 3.71 12.67
CA ILE A 105 -16.74 4.83 11.90
C ILE A 105 -16.94 6.03 12.81
N TYR A 106 -16.46 7.18 12.36
CA TYR A 106 -16.61 8.48 13.02
C TYR A 106 -17.24 9.48 12.07
N SER A 107 -18.01 10.44 12.62
CA SER A 107 -18.55 11.57 11.89
C SER A 107 -18.04 12.91 12.43
N ILE A 108 -17.98 13.89 11.57
CA ILE A 108 -17.86 15.32 11.91
C ILE A 108 -19.01 16.02 11.21
N ASP A 109 -19.90 16.66 11.97
CA ASP A 109 -21.09 17.33 11.41
C ASP A 109 -20.72 18.63 10.69
N ASP A 110 -19.68 19.32 11.15
CA ASP A 110 -19.15 20.53 10.52
C ASP A 110 -17.62 20.60 10.71
N ILE A 111 -16.90 20.43 9.62
CA ILE A 111 -15.41 20.45 9.62
C ILE A 111 -14.82 21.80 10.06
N PHE A 112 -15.62 22.85 10.20
CA PHE A 112 -15.17 24.17 10.65
C PHE A 112 -15.38 24.40 12.14
N HIS A 113 -16.36 23.70 12.77
CA HIS A 113 -16.81 24.02 14.12
C HIS A 113 -17.04 22.82 15.03
N SER A 114 -17.12 21.58 14.49
CA SER A 114 -17.48 20.40 15.26
C SER A 114 -16.26 19.53 15.59
N TRP A 115 -16.38 18.72 16.63
CA TRP A 115 -15.45 17.68 17.01
C TRP A 115 -15.97 16.30 16.58
N PRO A 116 -15.09 15.32 16.25
CA PRO A 116 -15.51 13.99 15.85
C PRO A 116 -16.39 13.27 16.86
N GLN A 117 -17.40 12.58 16.36
CA GLN A 117 -18.29 11.72 17.12
C GLN A 117 -18.20 10.28 16.62
N SER A 118 -18.28 9.31 17.55
CA SER A 118 -18.27 7.89 17.19
C SER A 118 -19.64 7.48 16.66
N VAL A 119 -19.68 6.92 15.47
CA VAL A 119 -20.86 6.29 14.84
C VAL A 119 -20.92 4.81 15.21
N THR A 120 -19.76 4.14 15.34
CA THR A 120 -19.64 2.76 15.80
C THR A 120 -18.54 2.67 16.86
N ASN A 121 -18.69 1.74 17.83
CA ASN A 121 -17.78 1.64 18.97
C ASN A 121 -17.55 0.19 19.44
N ASN A 122 -17.74 -0.81 18.57
CA ASN A 122 -17.51 -2.19 18.92
C ASN A 122 -16.11 -2.63 18.46
N SER A 123 -15.16 -2.73 19.38
CA SER A 123 -13.76 -3.07 19.10
C SER A 123 -13.56 -4.49 18.51
N ASN A 124 -14.55 -5.37 18.59
CA ASN A 124 -14.50 -6.72 18.01
C ASN A 124 -15.09 -6.80 16.61
N VAL A 125 -15.64 -5.70 16.11
CA VAL A 125 -16.25 -5.61 14.79
C VAL A 125 -15.38 -4.78 13.87
N ARG A 126 -15.12 -5.31 12.69
CA ARG A 126 -14.43 -4.61 11.59
C ARG A 126 -15.46 -3.94 10.69
N HIS A 127 -15.25 -2.67 10.41
CA HIS A 127 -15.96 -1.94 9.37
C HIS A 127 -14.98 -1.58 8.24
N GLU A 128 -15.40 -1.73 6.99
CA GLU A 128 -14.57 -1.40 5.82
C GLU A 128 -15.28 -0.36 4.96
N TRP A 129 -14.50 0.55 4.42
CA TRP A 129 -15.00 1.51 3.43
C TRP A 129 -15.01 0.90 2.04
N GLY A 130 -15.89 1.43 1.20
CA GLY A 130 -15.91 1.17 -0.23
C GLY A 130 -15.27 2.31 -1.01
N SER A 131 -15.58 2.37 -2.30
CA SER A 131 -15.10 3.45 -3.17
C SER A 131 -15.77 4.79 -2.82
N GLU A 132 -17.03 4.75 -2.40
CA GLU A 132 -17.82 5.91 -2.00
C GLU A 132 -18.63 5.58 -0.75
N CYS A 133 -18.61 6.47 0.25
CA CYS A 133 -19.33 6.23 1.51
C CYS A 133 -20.74 6.83 1.50
N PHE A 134 -20.89 8.10 1.05
CA PHE A 134 -22.16 8.79 1.07
C PHE A 134 -23.02 8.51 -0.16
N SER A 135 -24.33 8.43 0.02
CA SER A 135 -25.26 8.58 -1.10
C SER A 135 -25.22 10.01 -1.65
N PRO A 136 -25.46 10.26 -2.97
CA PRO A 136 -25.37 11.58 -3.58
C PRO A 136 -26.23 12.66 -2.91
N ASN A 137 -27.37 12.29 -2.31
CA ASN A 137 -28.24 13.20 -1.56
C ASN A 137 -27.81 13.38 -0.08
N GLY A 138 -26.71 12.76 0.34
CA GLY A 138 -26.20 12.85 1.70
C GLY A 138 -27.05 12.15 2.77
N LYS A 139 -28.09 11.41 2.40
CA LYS A 139 -29.02 10.79 3.35
C LYS A 139 -28.49 9.52 4.00
N TYR A 140 -27.70 8.75 3.28
CA TYR A 140 -27.20 7.46 3.71
C TYR A 140 -25.67 7.40 3.64
N ILE A 141 -25.10 6.57 4.52
CA ILE A 141 -23.74 6.06 4.38
C ILE A 141 -23.76 4.54 4.15
N VAL A 142 -22.75 4.04 3.43
CA VAL A 142 -22.57 2.62 3.15
C VAL A 142 -21.19 2.16 3.59
N TYR A 143 -21.10 0.94 4.12
CA TYR A 143 -19.84 0.33 4.56
C TYR A 143 -19.96 -1.20 4.58
N GLY A 144 -18.83 -1.89 4.51
CA GLY A 144 -18.73 -3.32 4.80
C GLY A 144 -18.61 -3.56 6.30
N SER A 145 -19.17 -4.65 6.83
CA SER A 145 -19.00 -5.03 8.23
C SER A 145 -19.15 -6.53 8.46
N ASN A 146 -18.40 -7.04 9.44
CA ASN A 146 -18.52 -8.41 9.94
C ASN A 146 -19.39 -8.52 11.22
N GLU A 147 -20.21 -7.53 11.52
CA GLU A 147 -20.99 -7.47 12.76
C GLU A 147 -22.03 -8.59 12.91
N SER A 148 -22.56 -9.11 11.80
CA SER A 148 -23.51 -10.24 11.82
C SER A 148 -22.83 -11.59 11.99
N ASN A 149 -21.66 -11.77 11.37
CA ASN A 149 -20.89 -13.00 11.39
C ASN A 149 -19.40 -12.67 11.18
N PRO A 150 -18.49 -13.07 12.10
CA PRO A 150 -17.06 -12.81 11.97
C PRO A 150 -16.41 -13.33 10.68
N SER A 151 -17.03 -14.33 10.04
CA SER A 151 -16.53 -14.94 8.79
C SER A 151 -16.95 -14.20 7.53
N ASP A 152 -17.84 -13.20 7.63
CA ASP A 152 -18.41 -12.50 6.49
C ASP A 152 -18.12 -11.00 6.56
N MET A 153 -18.02 -10.35 5.41
CA MET A 153 -18.02 -8.91 5.26
C MET A 153 -19.25 -8.53 4.43
N LEU A 154 -20.28 -8.04 5.11
CA LEU A 154 -21.57 -7.72 4.50
C LEU A 154 -21.74 -6.22 4.33
N VAL A 155 -22.56 -5.80 3.36
CA VAL A 155 -22.80 -4.37 3.11
C VAL A 155 -23.96 -3.87 3.97
N TYR A 156 -23.69 -2.82 4.72
CA TYR A 156 -24.64 -2.11 5.57
C TYR A 156 -24.89 -0.70 5.05
N VAL A 157 -26.13 -0.27 5.16
CA VAL A 157 -26.58 1.08 4.87
C VAL A 157 -27.09 1.69 6.19
N ARG A 158 -26.68 2.93 6.49
CA ARG A 158 -27.15 3.71 7.65
C ARG A 158 -27.73 5.03 7.23
N ASN A 159 -28.85 5.39 7.83
CA ASN A 159 -29.50 6.69 7.64
C ASN A 159 -28.84 7.75 8.55
N ILE A 160 -28.36 8.85 7.95
CA ILE A 160 -27.75 9.97 8.68
C ILE A 160 -28.80 10.79 9.42
N GLU A 161 -29.99 10.98 8.82
CA GLU A 161 -31.08 11.78 9.40
C GLU A 161 -31.62 11.21 10.72
N SER A 162 -31.46 9.89 10.96
CA SER A 162 -31.81 9.23 12.20
C SER A 162 -30.68 9.22 13.25
N ALA A 163 -29.71 10.11 13.14
CA ALA A 163 -28.49 10.12 13.94
C ALA A 163 -27.75 8.75 13.89
N PHE A 164 -27.78 8.10 12.74
CA PHE A 164 -27.19 6.79 12.48
C PHE A 164 -27.81 5.60 13.23
N GLU A 165 -28.94 5.76 13.90
CA GLU A 165 -29.62 4.66 14.61
C GLU A 165 -30.29 3.68 13.65
N ASP A 166 -30.87 4.17 12.55
CA ASP A 166 -31.51 3.35 11.52
C ASP A 166 -30.48 2.78 10.55
N LYS A 167 -30.18 1.48 10.70
CA LYS A 167 -29.29 0.71 9.83
C LYS A 167 -29.90 -0.59 9.38
N PHE A 168 -29.50 -1.06 8.21
CA PHE A 168 -29.86 -2.40 7.72
C PHE A 168 -28.75 -3.02 6.88
N CYS A 169 -28.67 -4.34 6.92
CA CYS A 169 -27.84 -5.12 6.01
C CYS A 169 -28.58 -5.24 4.67
N ILE A 170 -27.89 -4.95 3.56
CA ILE A 170 -28.49 -5.06 2.23
C ILE A 170 -28.05 -6.32 1.50
N THR A 171 -26.99 -7.01 1.95
CA THR A 171 -26.53 -8.27 1.36
C THR A 171 -27.23 -9.45 2.06
N GLU A 172 -27.94 -10.26 1.29
CA GLU A 172 -28.71 -11.42 1.80
C GLU A 172 -27.91 -12.73 1.77
N ARG A 173 -26.61 -12.68 1.47
CA ARG A 173 -25.75 -13.84 1.24
C ARG A 173 -24.50 -13.75 2.10
N GLU A 174 -23.98 -14.90 2.51
CA GLU A 174 -22.66 -15.01 3.12
C GLU A 174 -21.56 -14.66 2.10
N GLY A 175 -20.47 -14.09 2.56
CA GLY A 175 -19.31 -13.79 1.74
C GLY A 175 -18.60 -12.52 2.12
N TRP A 176 -17.64 -12.15 1.29
CA TRP A 176 -16.93 -10.87 1.41
C TRP A 176 -17.39 -9.92 0.31
N PHE A 177 -18.12 -8.88 0.71
CA PHE A 177 -18.64 -7.86 -0.18
C PHE A 177 -17.99 -6.52 0.12
N THR A 178 -17.59 -5.81 -0.94
CA THR A 178 -17.05 -4.45 -0.84
C THR A 178 -18.01 -3.51 -1.56
N PRO A 179 -18.57 -2.49 -0.88
CA PRO A 179 -19.42 -1.50 -1.52
C PRO A 179 -18.61 -0.65 -2.52
N GLY A 180 -19.21 -0.31 -3.64
CA GLY A 180 -18.62 0.51 -4.70
C GLY A 180 -19.18 1.93 -4.70
N TYR A 181 -19.88 2.28 -5.79
CA TYR A 181 -20.41 3.63 -6.04
C TYR A 181 -21.93 3.63 -6.05
N TRP A 182 -22.50 4.70 -5.53
CA TRP A 182 -23.94 4.99 -5.61
C TRP A 182 -24.35 5.43 -7.02
N SER A 183 -25.53 5.01 -7.45
CA SER A 183 -26.16 5.60 -8.64
C SER A 183 -26.57 7.06 -8.35
N PRO A 184 -26.57 7.95 -9.38
CA PRO A 184 -26.91 9.36 -9.20
C PRO A 184 -28.32 9.60 -8.65
N ASP A 185 -29.25 8.66 -8.84
CA ASP A 185 -30.63 8.70 -8.32
C ASP A 185 -30.76 8.26 -6.85
N ASN A 186 -29.66 7.92 -6.18
CA ASN A 186 -29.57 7.43 -4.79
C ASN A 186 -30.25 6.08 -4.54
N ARG A 187 -30.61 5.36 -5.58
CA ARG A 187 -31.42 4.15 -5.46
C ARG A 187 -30.58 2.89 -5.48
N ARG A 188 -29.51 2.89 -6.27
CA ARG A 188 -28.70 1.70 -6.51
C ARG A 188 -27.28 1.90 -6.03
N LEU A 189 -26.65 0.79 -5.65
CA LEU A 189 -25.25 0.71 -5.29
C LEU A 189 -24.61 -0.45 -6.03
N ASN A 190 -23.53 -0.22 -6.77
CA ASN A 190 -22.74 -1.32 -7.29
C ASN A 190 -21.85 -1.89 -6.17
N CYS A 191 -21.57 -3.17 -6.21
CA CYS A 191 -20.82 -3.86 -5.18
C CYS A 191 -20.04 -5.03 -5.80
N THR A 192 -18.88 -5.32 -5.25
CA THR A 192 -18.11 -6.52 -5.61
C THR A 192 -18.13 -7.55 -4.51
N GLN A 193 -18.28 -8.82 -4.88
CA GLN A 193 -18.10 -9.97 -3.99
C GLN A 193 -16.79 -10.68 -4.35
N LEU A 194 -15.92 -10.85 -3.37
CA LEU A 194 -14.75 -11.71 -3.45
C LEU A 194 -15.21 -13.16 -3.25
N VAL A 195 -15.25 -13.94 -4.33
CA VAL A 195 -15.63 -15.37 -4.31
C VAL A 195 -14.40 -16.23 -4.02
N THR A 196 -13.31 -15.99 -4.76
CA THR A 196 -11.96 -16.49 -4.51
C THR A 196 -10.96 -15.36 -4.75
N LEU A 197 -9.70 -15.54 -4.44
CA LEU A 197 -8.68 -14.50 -4.63
C LEU A 197 -8.52 -14.04 -6.09
N THR A 198 -9.02 -14.85 -7.02
CA THR A 198 -8.94 -14.58 -8.46
C THR A 198 -10.30 -14.50 -9.16
N ASP A 199 -11.39 -14.63 -8.41
CA ASP A 199 -12.75 -14.66 -8.94
C ASP A 199 -13.66 -13.74 -8.14
N TYR A 200 -14.11 -12.67 -8.78
CA TYR A 200 -15.00 -11.68 -8.21
C TYR A 200 -16.34 -11.72 -8.94
N THR A 201 -17.37 -11.24 -8.27
CA THR A 201 -18.71 -11.06 -8.86
C THR A 201 -19.16 -9.63 -8.60
N ILE A 202 -19.80 -9.01 -9.60
CA ILE A 202 -20.45 -7.71 -9.44
C ILE A 202 -21.92 -7.93 -9.08
N TRP A 203 -22.37 -7.15 -8.12
CA TRP A 203 -23.76 -7.09 -7.68
C TRP A 203 -24.29 -5.67 -7.78
N MET A 204 -25.55 -5.54 -8.16
CA MET A 204 -26.34 -4.34 -8.05
C MET A 204 -27.28 -4.49 -6.86
N LEU A 205 -27.18 -3.56 -5.91
CA LEU A 205 -28.00 -3.51 -4.71
C LEU A 205 -29.02 -2.39 -4.88
N ASP A 206 -30.31 -2.70 -4.79
CA ASP A 206 -31.40 -1.70 -4.74
C ASP A 206 -31.71 -1.40 -3.28
N VAL A 207 -31.43 -0.18 -2.86
CA VAL A 207 -31.46 0.24 -1.45
C VAL A 207 -32.86 0.32 -0.90
N GLU A 208 -33.86 0.70 -1.72
CA GLU A 208 -35.26 0.84 -1.31
C GLU A 208 -35.91 -0.55 -1.14
N SER A 209 -35.80 -1.40 -2.19
CA SER A 209 -36.37 -2.74 -2.16
C SER A 209 -35.54 -3.75 -1.39
N ARG A 210 -34.28 -3.42 -1.04
CA ARG A 210 -33.27 -4.28 -0.39
C ARG A 210 -32.96 -5.55 -1.19
N LYS A 211 -33.05 -5.49 -2.51
CA LYS A 211 -32.77 -6.61 -3.42
C LYS A 211 -31.36 -6.53 -3.99
N MET A 212 -30.80 -7.72 -4.23
CA MET A 212 -29.50 -7.88 -4.91
C MET A 212 -29.74 -8.54 -6.27
N GLU A 213 -29.10 -8.00 -7.29
CA GLU A 213 -29.06 -8.58 -8.64
C GLU A 213 -27.60 -8.82 -9.06
N LYS A 214 -27.32 -10.04 -9.52
CA LYS A 214 -25.99 -10.38 -10.05
C LYS A 214 -25.84 -9.80 -11.44
N ILE A 215 -24.76 -9.04 -11.65
CA ILE A 215 -24.37 -8.57 -12.98
C ILE A 215 -23.49 -9.63 -13.66
N VAL A 216 -23.93 -10.10 -14.81
CA VAL A 216 -23.20 -11.07 -15.62
C VAL A 216 -22.53 -10.35 -16.78
N LEU A 217 -21.21 -10.40 -16.83
CA LEU A 217 -20.42 -9.79 -17.91
C LEU A 217 -19.99 -10.87 -18.89
N GLY A 218 -20.62 -10.89 -20.05
CA GLY A 218 -20.30 -11.84 -21.12
C GLY A 218 -20.54 -13.31 -20.73
N ASN A 219 -19.95 -14.23 -21.51
CA ASN A 219 -19.92 -15.66 -21.18
C ASN A 219 -18.78 -15.93 -20.19
N ASN A 220 -19.00 -15.66 -18.92
CA ASN A 220 -18.00 -15.81 -17.84
C ASN A 220 -17.51 -17.26 -17.72
N VAL A 221 -16.52 -17.63 -18.51
CA VAL A 221 -15.83 -18.92 -18.42
C VAL A 221 -14.58 -18.81 -17.54
N ASP A 222 -13.94 -17.63 -17.49
CA ASP A 222 -12.71 -17.41 -16.74
C ASP A 222 -12.95 -16.66 -15.44
N LYS A 223 -12.31 -17.14 -14.37
CA LYS A 223 -12.18 -16.41 -13.10
C LYS A 223 -11.53 -15.04 -13.36
N SER A 224 -12.18 -13.98 -12.91
CA SER A 224 -11.76 -12.60 -13.21
C SER A 224 -11.96 -11.69 -12.02
N ARG A 225 -11.10 -10.67 -11.93
CA ARG A 225 -11.25 -9.60 -10.98
C ARG A 225 -12.09 -8.49 -11.56
N PHE A 226 -12.89 -7.88 -10.70
CA PHE A 226 -13.69 -6.73 -11.00
C PHE A 226 -13.54 -5.69 -9.90
N ILE A 227 -13.27 -4.46 -10.28
CA ILE A 227 -13.33 -3.29 -9.42
C ILE A 227 -14.39 -2.39 -10.04
N THR A 228 -15.47 -2.14 -9.30
CA THR A 228 -16.51 -1.22 -9.76
C THR A 228 -16.00 0.21 -9.71
N GLY A 229 -16.27 0.96 -10.77
CA GLY A 229 -15.92 2.36 -10.92
C GLY A 229 -17.15 3.27 -10.82
N PRO A 230 -16.96 4.59 -11.05
CA PRO A 230 -18.01 5.59 -10.95
C PRO A 230 -19.10 5.41 -12.01
N TRP A 231 -20.29 5.93 -11.66
CA TRP A 231 -21.43 5.98 -12.57
C TRP A 231 -21.32 7.14 -13.54
N LEU A 232 -21.91 6.98 -14.72
CA LEU A 232 -22.27 8.14 -15.54
C LEU A 232 -23.29 9.00 -14.78
N PRO A 233 -23.19 10.35 -14.85
CA PRO A 233 -24.13 11.24 -14.16
C PRO A 233 -25.59 11.10 -14.59
N ASP A 234 -25.84 10.55 -15.77
CA ASP A 234 -27.21 10.27 -16.26
C ASP A 234 -27.77 8.93 -15.77
N GLY A 235 -27.00 8.16 -15.01
CA GLY A 235 -27.41 6.89 -14.40
C GLY A 235 -27.51 5.70 -15.36
N LYS A 236 -27.11 5.85 -16.63
CA LYS A 236 -27.22 4.77 -17.63
C LYS A 236 -26.27 3.61 -17.44
N GLY A 237 -25.23 3.80 -16.65
CA GLY A 237 -24.24 2.75 -16.39
C GLY A 237 -23.07 3.22 -15.57
N PHE A 238 -22.08 2.34 -15.38
CA PHE A 238 -20.90 2.60 -14.59
C PHE A 238 -19.66 1.95 -15.20
N TYR A 239 -18.51 2.47 -14.83
CA TYR A 239 -17.23 1.94 -15.28
C TYR A 239 -16.79 0.73 -14.45
N ILE A 240 -15.96 -0.11 -15.04
CA ILE A 240 -15.43 -1.33 -14.43
C ILE A 240 -13.97 -1.48 -14.86
N ILE A 241 -13.08 -1.67 -13.88
CA ILE A 241 -11.72 -2.14 -14.13
C ILE A 241 -11.72 -3.65 -13.99
N SER A 242 -11.23 -4.39 -15.00
CA SER A 242 -11.25 -5.85 -14.98
C SER A 242 -10.17 -6.49 -15.85
N ASP A 243 -9.78 -7.69 -15.46
CA ASP A 243 -8.96 -8.62 -16.25
C ASP A 243 -9.80 -9.69 -16.99
N LEU A 244 -11.09 -9.44 -17.23
CA LEU A 244 -12.02 -10.37 -17.90
C LEU A 244 -11.50 -10.80 -19.28
N ASN A 245 -11.17 -12.09 -19.41
CA ASN A 245 -10.57 -12.68 -20.62
C ASN A 245 -9.28 -11.97 -21.08
N ARG A 246 -8.50 -11.44 -20.14
CA ARG A 246 -7.30 -10.66 -20.41
C ARG A 246 -6.19 -10.98 -19.41
N GLU A 247 -4.95 -10.68 -19.81
CA GLU A 247 -3.77 -10.74 -18.94
C GLU A 247 -3.67 -9.52 -18.01
N PHE A 248 -4.00 -8.33 -18.52
CA PHE A 248 -3.93 -7.08 -17.80
C PHE A 248 -5.32 -6.46 -17.63
N ALA A 249 -5.54 -5.80 -16.50
CA ALA A 249 -6.78 -5.10 -16.23
C ALA A 249 -7.01 -3.94 -17.19
N GLY A 250 -8.12 -3.97 -17.90
CA GLY A 250 -8.61 -2.91 -18.78
C GLY A 250 -9.75 -2.13 -18.14
N LEU A 251 -10.16 -1.06 -18.78
CA LEU A 251 -11.33 -0.25 -18.44
C LEU A 251 -12.49 -0.59 -19.35
N GLY A 252 -13.61 -0.97 -18.76
CA GLY A 252 -14.87 -1.22 -19.45
C GLY A 252 -16.00 -0.36 -18.92
N PHE A 253 -17.13 -0.43 -19.59
CA PHE A 253 -18.37 0.24 -19.22
C PHE A 253 -19.53 -0.76 -19.28
N TYR A 254 -20.36 -0.76 -18.26
CA TYR A 254 -21.59 -1.55 -18.20
C TYR A 254 -22.79 -0.64 -18.36
N ASP A 255 -23.51 -0.83 -19.47
CA ASP A 255 -24.78 -0.19 -19.78
C ASP A 255 -25.92 -0.97 -19.10
N ILE A 256 -26.64 -0.32 -18.18
CA ILE A 256 -27.69 -0.96 -17.40
C ILE A 256 -28.93 -1.23 -18.23
N ASP A 257 -29.34 -0.26 -19.07
CA ASP A 257 -30.57 -0.34 -19.85
C ASP A 257 -30.54 -1.49 -20.85
N ASN A 258 -29.34 -1.73 -21.43
CA ASN A 258 -29.11 -2.77 -22.42
C ASN A 258 -28.50 -4.04 -21.83
N SER A 259 -28.16 -4.05 -20.53
CA SER A 259 -27.42 -5.14 -19.85
C SER A 259 -26.14 -5.54 -20.63
N LYS A 260 -25.41 -4.56 -21.15
CA LYS A 260 -24.28 -4.76 -22.05
C LYS A 260 -22.98 -4.22 -21.47
N PHE A 261 -21.92 -5.04 -21.54
CA PHE A 261 -20.57 -4.65 -21.20
C PHE A 261 -19.75 -4.38 -22.47
N GLU A 262 -19.01 -3.26 -22.47
CA GLU A 262 -18.10 -2.90 -23.56
C GLU A 262 -16.76 -2.44 -23.02
N TRP A 263 -15.67 -2.85 -23.68
CA TRP A 263 -14.33 -2.35 -23.37
C TRP A 263 -14.15 -0.92 -23.88
N ILE A 264 -13.68 -0.03 -23.00
CA ILE A 264 -13.34 1.37 -23.32
C ILE A 264 -11.87 1.51 -23.66
N HIS A 265 -11.00 0.85 -22.86
CA HIS A 265 -9.56 0.88 -23.06
C HIS A 265 -8.91 -0.40 -22.55
N THR A 266 -8.02 -0.99 -23.35
CA THR A 266 -7.47 -2.33 -23.10
C THR A 266 -5.96 -2.39 -23.35
N PRO A 267 -5.15 -1.69 -22.54
CA PRO A 267 -3.70 -1.66 -22.69
C PRO A 267 -3.05 -3.01 -22.33
N GLN A 268 -1.76 -3.19 -22.64
CA GLN A 268 -0.93 -4.31 -22.20
C GLN A 268 -0.25 -4.01 -20.85
N ARG A 269 -1.01 -3.44 -19.92
CA ARG A 269 -0.65 -3.08 -18.55
C ARG A 269 -1.92 -2.85 -17.75
N ASP A 270 -1.81 -2.84 -16.42
CA ASP A 270 -2.99 -2.68 -15.57
C ASP A 270 -3.44 -1.22 -15.51
N ILE A 271 -4.74 -1.01 -15.64
CA ILE A 271 -5.43 0.20 -15.21
C ILE A 271 -5.70 0.06 -13.71
N GLU A 272 -5.39 1.10 -12.92
CA GLU A 272 -5.46 1.03 -11.46
C GLU A 272 -6.54 1.92 -10.86
N LEU A 273 -6.66 3.14 -11.34
CA LEU A 273 -7.62 4.14 -10.86
C LEU A 273 -8.49 4.64 -12.01
N VAL A 274 -9.74 4.99 -11.71
CA VAL A 274 -10.67 5.62 -12.65
C VAL A 274 -11.54 6.61 -11.92
N ASP A 275 -11.77 7.77 -12.54
CA ASP A 275 -12.74 8.76 -12.07
C ASP A 275 -13.40 9.50 -13.25
N ILE A 276 -14.57 10.11 -13.02
CA ILE A 276 -15.35 10.83 -14.04
C ILE A 276 -15.76 12.21 -13.53
N SER A 277 -15.73 13.22 -14.42
CA SER A 277 -16.24 14.55 -14.07
C SER A 277 -17.76 14.52 -13.81
N SER A 278 -18.22 15.36 -12.88
CA SER A 278 -19.64 15.46 -12.50
C SER A 278 -20.58 15.81 -13.66
N ASP A 279 -20.06 16.43 -14.72
CA ASP A 279 -20.80 16.70 -15.96
C ASP A 279 -20.71 15.57 -17.00
N GLY A 280 -20.01 14.50 -16.69
CA GLY A 280 -19.86 13.30 -17.55
C GLY A 280 -19.02 13.50 -18.80
N LYS A 281 -18.26 14.61 -18.92
CA LYS A 281 -17.50 14.89 -20.14
C LYS A 281 -16.09 14.37 -20.15
N LEU A 282 -15.45 14.25 -18.97
CA LEU A 282 -14.07 13.81 -18.83
C LEU A 282 -13.99 12.52 -18.02
N LEU A 283 -13.33 11.53 -18.58
CA LEU A 283 -13.00 10.27 -17.95
C LEU A 283 -11.49 10.20 -17.76
N LEU A 284 -11.06 9.94 -16.53
CA LEU A 284 -9.66 9.86 -16.15
C LEU A 284 -9.33 8.44 -15.70
N TRP A 285 -8.12 7.99 -16.03
CA TRP A 285 -7.60 6.74 -15.48
C TRP A 285 -6.08 6.76 -15.38
N THR A 286 -5.55 5.87 -14.54
CA THR A 286 -4.10 5.63 -14.45
C THR A 286 -3.72 4.26 -14.99
N GLU A 287 -2.52 4.17 -15.57
CA GLU A 287 -1.92 2.91 -16.03
C GLU A 287 -0.61 2.66 -15.30
N ASN A 288 -0.40 1.40 -14.87
CA ASN A 288 0.84 0.96 -14.24
C ASN A 288 1.92 0.68 -15.31
N VAL A 289 2.95 1.48 -15.33
CA VAL A 289 4.06 1.36 -16.28
C VAL A 289 5.34 0.99 -15.55
N ASN A 290 5.59 -0.31 -15.37
CA ASN A 290 6.73 -0.80 -14.60
C ASN A 290 6.82 -0.21 -13.18
N GLY A 291 5.70 -0.11 -12.49
CA GLY A 291 5.59 0.45 -11.16
C GLY A 291 5.35 1.96 -11.09
N TYR A 292 5.60 2.71 -12.17
CA TYR A 292 5.20 4.12 -12.28
C TYR A 292 3.74 4.24 -12.73
N SER A 293 3.10 5.37 -12.44
CA SER A 293 1.74 5.66 -12.93
C SER A 293 1.77 6.69 -14.05
N ASN A 294 1.08 6.40 -15.17
CA ASN A 294 0.76 7.38 -16.20
C ASN A 294 -0.72 7.75 -16.08
N LEU A 295 -1.04 9.03 -16.15
CA LEU A 295 -2.41 9.55 -16.09
C LEU A 295 -2.91 9.84 -17.51
N PHE A 296 -4.14 9.39 -17.80
CA PHE A 296 -4.83 9.65 -19.06
C PHE A 296 -6.15 10.37 -18.82
N ILE A 297 -6.52 11.22 -19.75
CA ILE A 297 -7.80 11.93 -19.80
C ILE A 297 -8.45 11.68 -21.13
N LYS A 298 -9.72 11.24 -21.12
CA LYS A 298 -10.55 11.10 -22.31
C LYS A 298 -11.68 12.12 -22.27
N ASN A 299 -11.82 12.88 -23.34
CA ASN A 299 -13.04 13.62 -23.58
C ASN A 299 -14.09 12.67 -24.17
N ILE A 300 -15.17 12.43 -23.41
CA ILE A 300 -16.19 11.44 -23.76
C ILE A 300 -16.98 11.86 -25.01
N GLN A 301 -17.15 13.19 -25.23
CA GLN A 301 -17.97 13.70 -26.33
C GLN A 301 -17.30 13.52 -27.70
N ASN A 302 -15.99 13.82 -27.80
CA ASN A 302 -15.25 13.73 -29.06
C ASN A 302 -14.36 12.47 -29.16
N GLY A 303 -14.24 11.70 -28.08
CA GLY A 303 -13.45 10.46 -28.01
C GLY A 303 -11.94 10.70 -27.90
N GLU A 304 -11.46 11.93 -27.84
CA GLU A 304 -10.03 12.25 -27.75
C GLU A 304 -9.43 11.78 -26.42
N VAL A 305 -8.29 11.07 -26.50
CA VAL A 305 -7.53 10.58 -25.33
C VAL A 305 -6.17 11.27 -25.32
N LYS A 306 -5.79 11.81 -24.17
CA LYS A 306 -4.48 12.44 -23.93
C LYS A 306 -3.81 11.85 -22.71
N GLU A 307 -2.50 11.63 -22.79
CA GLU A 307 -1.66 11.37 -21.64
C GLU A 307 -1.24 12.71 -21.02
N VAL A 308 -1.38 12.82 -19.69
CA VAL A 308 -0.92 13.99 -18.94
C VAL A 308 0.58 13.84 -18.65
N THR A 309 1.40 14.39 -19.52
CA THR A 309 2.88 14.27 -19.46
C THR A 309 3.55 15.28 -18.56
N ASP A 310 2.86 16.37 -18.24
CA ASP A 310 3.42 17.52 -17.48
C ASP A 310 3.17 17.42 -15.96
N LEU A 311 3.00 16.21 -15.45
CA LEU A 311 3.08 15.98 -14.03
C LEU A 311 4.48 16.40 -13.55
N SER A 312 4.54 17.25 -12.55
CA SER A 312 5.79 17.85 -12.04
C SER A 312 6.87 16.82 -11.68
N ARG A 313 6.48 15.55 -11.50
CA ARG A 313 7.37 14.42 -11.23
C ARG A 313 6.79 13.11 -11.76
N LYS A 314 7.66 12.28 -12.32
CA LYS A 314 7.32 10.90 -12.64
C LYS A 314 7.36 10.08 -11.34
N GLY A 315 6.25 9.47 -10.96
CA GLY A 315 6.12 8.73 -9.70
C GLY A 315 4.96 7.75 -9.73
N VAL A 316 4.49 7.43 -8.55
CA VAL A 316 3.30 6.62 -8.30
C VAL A 316 2.14 7.56 -7.97
N ILE A 317 1.03 7.44 -8.68
CA ILE A 317 -0.22 8.11 -8.33
C ILE A 317 -0.98 7.17 -7.41
N GLU A 318 -1.03 7.51 -6.12
CA GLU A 318 -1.67 6.68 -5.10
C GLU A 318 -3.17 6.94 -4.98
N ASP A 319 -3.62 8.15 -5.33
CA ASP A 319 -5.04 8.53 -5.32
C ASP A 319 -5.32 9.56 -6.41
N LEU A 320 -6.53 9.49 -6.98
CA LEU A 320 -7.04 10.34 -8.05
C LEU A 320 -8.49 10.73 -7.72
N LYS A 321 -8.76 12.02 -7.63
CA LYS A 321 -10.09 12.55 -7.36
C LYS A 321 -10.41 13.73 -8.27
N LEU A 322 -11.65 13.78 -8.75
CA LEU A 322 -12.20 14.97 -9.38
C LEU A 322 -13.02 15.78 -8.37
N SER A 323 -12.89 17.10 -8.41
CA SER A 323 -13.76 17.95 -7.59
C SER A 323 -15.21 17.88 -8.08
N ASN A 324 -16.17 17.97 -7.14
CA ASN A 324 -17.60 17.89 -7.47
C ASN A 324 -18.08 18.99 -8.41
N ASP A 325 -17.41 20.17 -8.44
CA ASP A 325 -17.69 21.24 -9.41
C ASP A 325 -17.11 20.97 -10.82
N GLY A 326 -16.43 19.84 -11.01
CA GLY A 326 -15.83 19.42 -12.27
C GLY A 326 -14.66 20.29 -12.75
N LYS A 327 -14.04 21.10 -11.87
CA LYS A 327 -13.01 22.08 -12.27
C LYS A 327 -11.59 21.70 -11.88
N LYS A 328 -11.40 20.72 -11.00
CA LYS A 328 -10.11 20.36 -10.46
C LYS A 328 -9.87 18.86 -10.50
N ILE A 329 -8.63 18.48 -10.77
CA ILE A 329 -8.09 17.13 -10.60
C ILE A 329 -7.17 17.18 -9.38
N GLY A 330 -7.42 16.35 -8.39
CA GLY A 330 -6.54 16.12 -7.26
C GLY A 330 -5.78 14.82 -7.44
N LEU A 331 -4.49 14.81 -7.12
CA LEU A 331 -3.61 13.66 -7.22
C LEU A 331 -2.77 13.54 -5.96
N MET A 332 -2.63 12.35 -5.42
CA MET A 332 -1.54 12.03 -4.50
C MET A 332 -0.40 11.40 -5.30
N ILE A 333 0.77 12.05 -5.33
CA ILE A 333 1.93 11.57 -6.08
C ILE A 333 3.09 11.35 -5.12
N ASP A 334 3.70 10.17 -5.21
CA ASP A 334 4.88 9.76 -4.48
C ASP A 334 6.03 9.40 -5.43
N THR A 335 7.26 9.71 -5.03
CA THR A 335 8.48 9.34 -5.75
C THR A 335 9.59 8.97 -4.78
N PRO A 336 10.62 8.22 -5.18
CA PRO A 336 11.71 7.84 -4.28
C PRO A 336 12.47 9.02 -3.63
N THR A 337 12.40 10.20 -4.26
CA THR A 337 13.13 11.40 -3.83
C THR A 337 12.22 12.57 -3.46
N SER A 338 10.91 12.38 -3.58
CA SER A 338 9.90 13.33 -3.12
C SER A 338 8.72 12.56 -2.55
N PRO A 339 8.64 12.47 -1.22
CA PRO A 339 7.55 11.79 -0.54
C PRO A 339 6.19 12.31 -0.98
N THR A 340 5.14 11.54 -0.72
CA THR A 340 3.76 11.84 -1.12
C THR A 340 3.37 13.28 -0.86
N ASN A 341 2.85 13.93 -1.88
CA ASN A 341 2.22 15.24 -1.77
C ASN A 341 0.91 15.24 -2.55
N ILE A 342 0.00 16.12 -2.14
CA ILE A 342 -1.25 16.36 -2.84
C ILE A 342 -1.03 17.47 -3.86
N TYR A 343 -1.38 17.17 -5.09
CA TYR A 343 -1.30 18.07 -6.24
C TYR A 343 -2.70 18.40 -6.72
N VAL A 344 -2.93 19.64 -7.11
CA VAL A 344 -4.20 20.06 -7.72
C VAL A 344 -3.94 20.73 -9.06
N ILE A 345 -4.69 20.29 -10.08
CA ILE A 345 -4.63 20.79 -11.45
C ILE A 345 -6.01 21.33 -11.82
N GLY A 346 -6.09 22.54 -12.37
CA GLY A 346 -7.33 23.02 -12.97
C GLY A 346 -7.62 22.31 -14.29
N ILE A 347 -8.85 21.84 -14.49
CA ILE A 347 -9.23 21.09 -15.70
C ILE A 347 -9.07 21.92 -16.98
N GLU A 348 -9.35 23.22 -16.93
CA GLU A 348 -9.16 24.12 -18.09
C GLU A 348 -7.70 24.20 -18.57
N ASN A 349 -6.78 23.79 -17.73
CA ASN A 349 -5.35 23.97 -17.94
C ASN A 349 -4.56 22.65 -17.97
N TYR A 350 -5.22 21.46 -17.90
CA TYR A 350 -4.50 20.18 -17.80
C TYR A 350 -3.52 19.92 -18.97
N GLU A 351 -3.69 20.63 -20.09
CA GLU A 351 -2.79 20.56 -21.25
C GLU A 351 -1.53 21.42 -21.13
N LYS A 352 -1.52 22.40 -20.24
CA LYS A 352 -0.46 23.44 -20.16
C LYS A 352 0.09 23.70 -18.77
N THR A 353 -0.49 23.11 -17.74
CA THR A 353 -0.15 23.47 -16.37
C THR A 353 0.72 22.42 -15.72
N LYS A 354 1.86 22.85 -15.17
CA LYS A 354 2.57 22.06 -14.16
C LYS A 354 1.63 21.84 -12.97
N SER A 355 1.50 20.59 -12.56
CA SER A 355 0.82 20.27 -11.31
C SER A 355 1.54 20.95 -10.15
N ASN A 356 0.83 21.70 -9.33
CA ASN A 356 1.40 22.35 -8.16
C ASN A 356 1.06 21.52 -6.92
N ALA A 357 2.09 21.18 -6.15
CA ALA A 357 1.88 20.60 -4.83
C ALA A 357 1.23 21.64 -3.91
N ILE A 358 0.07 21.30 -3.36
CA ILE A 358 -0.62 22.12 -2.36
C ILE A 358 -0.24 21.72 -0.92
N THR A 359 0.52 20.65 -0.78
CA THR A 359 1.13 20.20 0.47
C THR A 359 2.63 20.05 0.29
N HIS A 360 3.37 20.09 1.40
CA HIS A 360 4.80 19.86 1.40
C HIS A 360 5.18 18.80 2.45
N SER A 361 5.54 17.61 1.97
CA SER A 361 6.20 16.62 2.82
C SER A 361 7.55 17.14 3.26
N LEU A 362 7.77 17.15 4.56
CA LEU A 362 9.04 17.59 5.13
C LEU A 362 10.10 16.50 4.93
N LEU A 363 11.21 16.86 4.30
CA LEU A 363 12.35 15.95 4.09
C LEU A 363 13.23 15.75 5.33
N GLY A 364 12.73 15.95 6.54
CA GLY A 364 13.54 15.78 7.75
C GLY A 364 14.82 16.63 7.78
N ASN A 365 14.86 17.73 7.01
CA ASN A 365 16.04 18.56 6.74
C ASN A 365 17.18 17.79 6.03
N ILE A 366 16.83 16.80 5.21
CA ILE A 366 17.75 16.13 4.28
C ILE A 366 17.79 16.93 2.97
N SER A 367 18.98 17.13 2.43
CA SER A 367 19.10 17.71 1.08
C SER A 367 18.62 16.69 0.04
N ALA A 368 17.80 17.14 -0.94
CA ALA A 368 17.22 16.25 -1.95
C ALA A 368 18.26 15.49 -2.79
N ASP A 369 19.49 16.05 -2.93
CA ASP A 369 20.60 15.40 -3.63
C ASP A 369 21.21 14.20 -2.87
N VAL A 370 20.83 14.01 -1.63
CA VAL A 370 21.22 12.83 -0.81
C VAL A 370 20.29 11.64 -1.07
N LEU A 371 19.05 11.90 -1.47
CA LEU A 371 18.08 10.84 -1.76
C LEU A 371 18.43 10.15 -3.08
N ILE A 372 18.24 8.84 -3.09
CA ILE A 372 18.64 7.95 -4.18
C ILE A 372 17.43 7.56 -5.00
N GLU A 373 17.50 7.83 -6.30
CA GLU A 373 16.57 7.31 -7.30
C GLU A 373 16.97 5.87 -7.66
N PRO A 374 16.09 4.87 -7.48
CA PRO A 374 16.40 3.51 -7.82
C PRO A 374 16.44 3.29 -9.33
N LYS A 375 17.20 2.28 -9.75
CA LYS A 375 17.21 1.81 -11.12
C LYS A 375 16.30 0.58 -11.24
N LEU A 376 15.41 0.59 -12.21
CA LEU A 376 14.70 -0.62 -12.60
C LEU A 376 15.68 -1.53 -13.36
N ILE A 377 15.86 -2.73 -12.85
CA ILE A 377 16.66 -3.79 -13.47
C ILE A 377 15.79 -5.02 -13.73
N LYS A 378 16.28 -5.94 -14.55
CA LYS A 378 15.64 -7.21 -14.83
C LYS A 378 16.67 -8.32 -14.77
N TYR A 379 16.26 -9.48 -14.27
CA TYR A 379 17.05 -10.70 -14.30
C TYR A 379 16.15 -11.91 -14.60
N LYS A 380 16.75 -13.01 -15.04
CA LYS A 380 16.00 -14.26 -15.29
C LYS A 380 16.09 -15.18 -14.09
N SER A 381 14.95 -15.72 -13.68
CA SER A 381 14.83 -16.77 -12.67
C SER A 381 15.27 -18.13 -13.21
N LEU A 382 15.16 -19.18 -12.38
CA LEU A 382 15.58 -20.56 -12.72
C LEU A 382 14.92 -21.08 -13.99
N ASP A 383 13.63 -20.80 -14.17
CA ASP A 383 12.81 -21.26 -15.30
C ASP A 383 12.81 -20.28 -16.50
N GLY A 384 13.67 -19.27 -16.47
CA GLY A 384 13.80 -18.24 -17.49
C GLY A 384 12.77 -17.11 -17.38
N LEU A 385 11.88 -17.14 -16.35
CA LEU A 385 10.94 -16.06 -16.07
C LEU A 385 11.70 -14.75 -15.80
N GLU A 386 11.32 -13.67 -16.47
CA GLU A 386 11.91 -12.36 -16.24
C GLU A 386 11.31 -11.73 -14.97
N ILE A 387 12.21 -11.37 -14.04
CA ILE A 387 11.86 -10.71 -12.78
C ILE A 387 12.38 -9.28 -12.82
N SER A 388 11.50 -8.33 -12.57
CA SER A 388 11.86 -6.91 -12.39
C SER A 388 12.25 -6.63 -10.94
N ALA A 389 13.20 -5.73 -10.73
CA ALA A 389 13.61 -5.31 -9.39
C ALA A 389 14.03 -3.84 -9.38
N PHE A 390 13.83 -3.16 -8.27
CA PHE A 390 14.41 -1.85 -8.04
C PHE A 390 15.75 -1.97 -7.32
N LEU A 391 16.76 -1.29 -7.85
CA LEU A 391 18.14 -1.32 -7.34
C LEU A 391 18.51 0.07 -6.82
N TYR A 392 18.70 0.18 -5.51
CA TYR A 392 19.21 1.40 -4.86
C TYR A 392 20.73 1.29 -4.70
N MET A 393 21.44 2.17 -5.40
CA MET A 393 22.92 2.17 -5.40
C MET A 393 23.43 3.32 -4.54
N PRO A 394 24.42 3.08 -3.67
CA PRO A 394 25.10 4.16 -2.95
C PRO A 394 25.63 5.24 -3.89
N HIS A 395 25.61 6.49 -3.47
CA HIS A 395 26.27 7.57 -4.20
C HIS A 395 27.76 7.27 -4.35
N ASN A 396 28.25 7.24 -5.60
CA ASN A 396 29.68 7.15 -5.87
C ASN A 396 30.39 8.43 -5.42
N ASN A 397 30.95 8.44 -4.23
CA ASN A 397 31.82 9.52 -3.76
C ASN A 397 33.17 9.44 -4.51
N LYS A 398 33.20 9.88 -5.78
CA LYS A 398 34.43 10.02 -6.59
C LYS A 398 35.50 10.91 -5.93
N LYS A 399 35.19 11.60 -4.82
CA LYS A 399 36.11 12.49 -4.11
C LYS A 399 37.03 11.78 -3.09
N GLU A 400 36.67 10.60 -2.59
CA GLU A 400 37.51 9.87 -1.63
C GLU A 400 38.63 9.04 -2.32
N ASN A 401 38.43 8.60 -3.58
CA ASN A 401 39.38 7.78 -4.32
C ASN A 401 40.57 8.56 -4.92
N LYS A 402 40.67 9.88 -4.74
CA LYS A 402 41.83 10.66 -5.21
C LYS A 402 43.02 10.66 -4.26
N ARG A 403 42.94 10.05 -3.09
CA ARG A 403 44.02 10.05 -2.08
C ARG A 403 44.84 8.77 -1.96
N THR A 404 44.42 7.67 -2.59
CA THR A 404 45.21 6.45 -2.61
C THR A 404 45.33 5.95 -4.04
N ASN A 405 46.58 5.82 -4.52
CA ASN A 405 46.93 5.24 -5.82
C ASN A 405 46.65 3.72 -5.89
N ASN A 406 45.67 3.19 -5.11
CA ASN A 406 45.30 1.80 -5.13
C ASN A 406 43.95 1.62 -5.81
N THR A 407 43.97 1.02 -6.98
CA THR A 407 42.86 0.78 -7.92
C THR A 407 41.87 -0.31 -7.52
N LEU A 408 41.79 -0.69 -6.26
CA LEU A 408 40.70 -1.56 -5.76
C LEU A 408 39.60 -0.69 -5.15
N SER A 409 38.54 -0.38 -5.94
CA SER A 409 37.33 0.22 -5.37
C SER A 409 36.79 -0.74 -4.30
N ALA A 410 36.53 -0.24 -3.09
CA ALA A 410 35.91 -1.04 -2.03
C ALA A 410 34.60 -1.63 -2.54
N LYS A 411 34.41 -2.92 -2.38
CA LYS A 411 33.16 -3.61 -2.74
C LYS A 411 32.06 -3.22 -1.76
N PHE A 412 30.81 -3.21 -2.23
CA PHE A 412 29.64 -2.90 -1.42
C PHE A 412 29.10 -4.14 -0.72
N GLY A 413 28.61 -4.01 0.51
CA GLY A 413 27.67 -4.94 1.08
C GLY A 413 26.30 -4.78 0.40
N ALA A 414 25.48 -5.81 0.42
CA ALA A 414 24.16 -5.78 -0.21
C ALA A 414 23.07 -6.35 0.67
N VAL A 415 21.85 -5.82 0.50
CA VAL A 415 20.65 -6.25 1.20
C VAL A 415 19.58 -6.62 0.18
N LEU A 416 19.05 -7.84 0.30
CA LEU A 416 17.85 -8.28 -0.38
C LEU A 416 16.64 -7.82 0.44
N SER A 417 15.84 -6.93 -0.12
CA SER A 417 14.56 -6.49 0.46
C SER A 417 13.43 -7.27 -0.17
N ILE A 418 12.56 -7.85 0.65
CA ILE A 418 11.44 -8.67 0.19
C ILE A 418 10.14 -8.04 0.67
N HIS A 419 9.31 -7.59 -0.29
CA HIS A 419 8.01 -6.98 0.05
C HIS A 419 7.02 -8.01 0.61
N GLY A 420 6.05 -7.52 1.40
CA GLY A 420 4.94 -8.30 1.92
C GLY A 420 3.83 -8.52 0.90
N GLY A 421 2.75 -9.11 1.34
CA GLY A 421 1.56 -9.39 0.55
C GLY A 421 1.17 -10.87 0.61
N PRO A 422 1.58 -11.74 -0.33
CA PRO A 422 2.58 -11.62 -1.42
C PRO A 422 2.12 -10.85 -2.65
N THR A 423 0.82 -10.72 -2.87
CA THR A 423 0.23 -10.05 -4.02
C THR A 423 0.26 -8.53 -3.84
N ALA A 424 1.45 -7.97 -3.94
CA ALA A 424 1.77 -6.55 -3.91
C ALA A 424 2.80 -6.22 -4.99
N GLN A 425 3.22 -4.98 -5.10
CA GLN A 425 4.26 -4.56 -6.03
C GLN A 425 5.24 -3.64 -5.33
N GLU A 426 6.52 -3.94 -5.45
CA GLU A 426 7.57 -2.96 -5.17
C GLU A 426 7.53 -1.89 -6.25
N ARG A 427 7.41 -0.63 -5.85
CA ARG A 427 7.22 0.52 -6.74
C ARG A 427 8.20 1.64 -6.40
N PRO A 428 8.47 2.57 -7.34
CA PRO A 428 9.37 3.69 -7.12
C PRO A 428 8.70 4.84 -6.36
N TYR A 429 8.32 4.57 -5.12
CA TYR A 429 7.83 5.57 -4.14
C TYR A 429 8.87 5.79 -3.03
N TYR A 430 8.67 6.79 -2.19
CA TYR A 430 9.48 6.98 -1.01
C TYR A 430 9.25 5.82 -0.04
N ASP A 431 10.31 5.12 0.32
CA ASP A 431 10.23 4.10 1.36
C ASP A 431 10.09 4.78 2.74
N TYR A 432 8.85 4.86 3.25
CA TYR A 432 8.53 5.48 4.55
C TYR A 432 9.10 4.74 5.75
N SER A 433 9.62 3.54 5.57
CA SER A 433 10.46 2.90 6.58
C SER A 433 11.78 3.66 6.78
N GLY A 434 12.20 4.43 5.78
CA GLY A 434 13.48 5.11 5.74
C GLY A 434 14.68 4.18 5.49
N LEU A 435 14.42 2.87 5.38
CA LEU A 435 15.46 1.84 5.28
C LEU A 435 16.27 1.97 4.00
N TYR A 436 15.62 2.02 2.83
CA TYR A 436 16.35 2.02 1.54
C TYR A 436 17.28 3.21 1.42
N GLN A 437 16.78 4.39 1.75
CA GLN A 437 17.56 5.61 1.70
C GLN A 437 18.71 5.60 2.72
N TYR A 438 18.44 5.16 3.95
CA TYR A 438 19.45 5.08 4.99
C TYR A 438 20.55 4.03 4.69
N LEU A 439 20.18 2.82 4.28
CA LEU A 439 21.11 1.75 3.94
C LEU A 439 22.03 2.17 2.80
N SER A 440 21.45 2.75 1.73
CA SER A 440 22.23 3.18 0.57
C SER A 440 23.14 4.37 0.89
N ASN A 441 22.70 5.32 1.73
CA ASN A 441 23.56 6.39 2.23
C ASN A 441 24.69 5.89 3.16
N ASN A 442 24.54 4.69 3.72
CA ASN A 442 25.58 4.02 4.52
C ASN A 442 26.45 3.05 3.69
N GLY A 443 26.37 3.10 2.36
CA GLY A 443 27.24 2.34 1.47
C GLY A 443 26.77 0.91 1.20
N LEU A 444 25.51 0.59 1.44
CA LEU A 444 24.91 -0.70 1.13
C LEU A 444 24.06 -0.60 -0.14
N VAL A 445 24.15 -1.61 -0.99
CA VAL A 445 23.25 -1.77 -2.13
C VAL A 445 21.96 -2.42 -1.64
N VAL A 446 20.79 -1.91 -2.06
CA VAL A 446 19.51 -2.58 -1.81
C VAL A 446 18.93 -3.05 -3.13
N ILE A 447 18.57 -4.33 -3.21
CA ILE A 447 17.79 -4.90 -4.31
C ILE A 447 16.41 -5.31 -3.80
N ALA A 448 15.36 -4.81 -4.46
CA ALA A 448 13.97 -5.03 -4.09
C ALA A 448 13.23 -5.65 -5.30
N PRO A 449 13.15 -6.99 -5.40
CA PRO A 449 12.54 -7.68 -6.53
C PRO A 449 11.02 -7.74 -6.43
N ASN A 450 10.38 -7.67 -7.59
CA ASN A 450 9.00 -8.08 -7.81
C ASN A 450 8.99 -9.56 -8.22
N TYR A 451 9.09 -10.44 -7.23
CA TYR A 451 9.05 -11.89 -7.44
C TYR A 451 7.69 -12.34 -8.00
N ARG A 452 7.64 -13.58 -8.57
CA ARG A 452 6.36 -14.13 -9.04
C ARG A 452 5.28 -14.06 -7.96
N GLY A 453 4.09 -13.62 -8.33
CA GLY A 453 3.03 -13.28 -7.37
C GLY A 453 2.85 -11.78 -7.18
N SER A 454 3.84 -10.94 -7.55
CA SER A 454 3.68 -9.50 -7.52
C SER A 454 2.64 -9.02 -8.53
N THR A 455 1.90 -7.96 -8.18
CA THR A 455 0.93 -7.29 -9.05
C THR A 455 1.62 -6.41 -10.09
N GLY A 456 0.88 -5.97 -11.13
CA GLY A 456 1.39 -5.07 -12.18
C GLY A 456 2.15 -5.76 -13.32
N TYR A 457 2.27 -7.09 -13.28
CA TYR A 457 2.96 -7.90 -14.30
C TYR A 457 2.03 -8.87 -15.01
N GLY A 458 0.73 -8.71 -14.84
CA GLY A 458 -0.31 -9.51 -15.42
C GLY A 458 -0.83 -10.64 -14.53
N LYS A 459 -2.03 -11.08 -14.85
CA LYS A 459 -2.81 -12.10 -14.11
C LYS A 459 -2.07 -13.43 -13.95
N SER A 460 -1.41 -13.89 -15.03
CA SER A 460 -0.68 -15.16 -15.01
C SER A 460 0.58 -15.08 -14.15
N PHE A 461 1.23 -13.92 -14.06
CA PHE A 461 2.38 -13.70 -13.19
C PHE A 461 1.97 -13.69 -11.72
N GLU A 462 0.88 -13.00 -11.39
CA GLU A 462 0.36 -12.92 -10.04
C GLU A 462 -0.12 -14.27 -9.50
N LYS A 463 -0.84 -15.04 -10.32
CA LYS A 463 -1.35 -16.37 -9.94
C LYS A 463 -0.26 -17.38 -9.58
N LYS A 464 1.00 -17.15 -9.95
CA LYS A 464 2.11 -18.07 -9.68
C LYS A 464 2.46 -18.22 -8.20
N ILE A 465 1.95 -17.36 -7.32
CA ILE A 465 2.22 -17.45 -5.88
C ILE A 465 1.14 -18.22 -5.11
N TYR A 466 -0.07 -18.35 -5.70
CA TYR A 466 -1.14 -19.06 -5.04
C TYR A 466 -0.82 -20.55 -4.91
N HIS A 467 -0.96 -21.06 -3.72
CA HIS A 467 -0.63 -22.43 -3.36
C HIS A 467 0.86 -22.80 -3.64
N ASP A 468 1.77 -21.78 -3.62
CA ASP A 468 3.20 -22.01 -3.86
C ASP A 468 4.11 -21.18 -2.93
N TRP A 469 3.61 -20.76 -1.76
CA TRP A 469 4.44 -20.08 -0.76
C TRP A 469 5.65 -20.93 -0.35
N GLY A 470 6.86 -20.33 -0.32
CA GLY A 470 8.11 -21.05 -0.10
C GLY A 470 8.51 -21.96 -1.26
N GLY A 471 7.98 -21.70 -2.47
CA GLY A 471 8.21 -22.48 -3.68
C GLY A 471 9.09 -21.77 -4.70
N ASN A 472 8.46 -21.42 -5.83
CA ASN A 472 9.20 -20.84 -6.95
C ASN A 472 9.57 -19.38 -6.74
N GLU A 473 8.85 -18.63 -5.90
CA GLU A 473 9.25 -17.26 -5.54
C GLU A 473 10.59 -17.27 -4.78
N LEU A 474 10.87 -18.31 -3.99
CA LEU A 474 12.17 -18.46 -3.35
C LEU A 474 13.29 -18.61 -4.38
N LYS A 475 13.01 -19.19 -5.56
CA LYS A 475 13.94 -19.25 -6.67
C LYS A 475 14.17 -17.87 -7.29
N ASP A 476 13.14 -17.06 -7.41
CA ASP A 476 13.27 -15.69 -7.90
C ASP A 476 14.19 -14.87 -6.98
N LEU A 477 14.04 -15.03 -5.66
CA LEU A 477 14.88 -14.39 -4.65
C LEU A 477 16.33 -14.94 -4.68
N GLU A 478 16.49 -16.25 -4.86
CA GLU A 478 17.81 -16.87 -5.07
C GLU A 478 18.53 -16.26 -6.28
N TYR A 479 17.80 -16.06 -7.39
CA TYR A 479 18.39 -15.50 -8.61
C TYR A 479 18.65 -13.99 -8.51
N ALA A 480 17.94 -13.27 -7.64
CA ALA A 480 18.30 -11.88 -7.28
C ALA A 480 19.69 -11.83 -6.62
N ILE A 481 19.97 -12.75 -5.69
CA ILE A 481 21.30 -12.86 -5.07
C ILE A 481 22.35 -13.30 -6.07
N LYS A 482 22.08 -14.27 -6.94
CA LYS A 482 23.00 -14.66 -8.03
C LYS A 482 23.31 -13.48 -8.94
N TRP A 483 22.30 -12.68 -9.28
CA TRP A 483 22.49 -11.48 -10.07
C TRP A 483 23.40 -10.46 -9.36
N LEU A 484 23.19 -10.18 -8.08
CA LEU A 484 24.08 -9.32 -7.29
C LEU A 484 25.52 -9.86 -7.30
N LEU A 485 25.71 -11.13 -6.97
CA LEU A 485 27.02 -11.78 -6.88
C LEU A 485 27.75 -11.92 -8.21
N SER A 486 27.06 -11.76 -9.34
CA SER A 486 27.71 -11.73 -10.67
C SER A 486 28.46 -10.42 -10.95
N HIS A 487 28.29 -9.41 -10.08
CA HIS A 487 28.94 -8.11 -10.21
C HIS A 487 30.16 -8.00 -9.30
N ASP A 488 31.26 -7.52 -9.83
CA ASP A 488 32.56 -7.37 -9.15
C ASP A 488 32.55 -6.31 -8.03
N TRP A 489 31.57 -5.42 -8.06
CA TRP A 489 31.37 -4.38 -7.03
C TRP A 489 30.60 -4.86 -5.79
N ILE A 490 30.14 -6.11 -5.71
CA ILE A 490 29.53 -6.72 -4.52
C ILE A 490 30.55 -7.54 -3.74
N ASP A 491 30.53 -7.41 -2.41
CA ASP A 491 31.25 -8.28 -1.50
C ASP A 491 30.38 -9.49 -1.12
N PRO A 492 30.75 -10.71 -1.54
CA PRO A 492 29.96 -11.91 -1.29
C PRO A 492 29.88 -12.30 0.20
N ASN A 493 30.74 -11.73 1.06
CA ASN A 493 30.75 -11.97 2.50
C ASN A 493 29.89 -10.97 3.29
N ARG A 494 29.29 -10.00 2.61
CA ARG A 494 28.47 -8.93 3.23
C ARG A 494 27.08 -8.86 2.61
N ILE A 495 26.34 -9.98 2.72
CA ILE A 495 24.98 -10.13 2.19
C ILE A 495 24.00 -10.25 3.37
N GLY A 496 22.98 -9.43 3.34
CA GLY A 496 21.86 -9.44 4.29
C GLY A 496 20.52 -9.61 3.59
N VAL A 497 19.50 -9.92 4.36
CA VAL A 497 18.11 -10.03 3.89
C VAL A 497 17.16 -9.44 4.92
N PHE A 498 16.11 -8.75 4.46
CA PHE A 498 15.02 -8.34 5.34
C PHE A 498 13.68 -8.31 4.61
N GLY A 499 12.62 -8.44 5.39
CA GLY A 499 11.26 -8.29 4.89
C GLY A 499 10.23 -8.29 6.02
N GLY A 500 9.02 -7.87 5.68
CA GLY A 500 7.89 -7.84 6.60
C GLY A 500 6.73 -8.72 6.11
N SER A 501 5.97 -9.31 7.03
CA SER A 501 4.82 -10.15 6.71
C SER A 501 5.24 -11.34 5.82
N PHE A 502 4.65 -11.51 4.63
CA PHE A 502 5.16 -12.49 3.66
C PHE A 502 6.65 -12.30 3.38
N GLY A 503 7.16 -11.07 3.31
CA GLY A 503 8.59 -10.80 3.16
C GLY A 503 9.41 -11.32 4.34
N GLY A 504 8.87 -11.31 5.56
CA GLY A 504 9.46 -11.95 6.74
C GLY A 504 9.51 -13.47 6.60
N PHE A 505 8.42 -14.10 6.19
CA PHE A 505 8.38 -15.52 5.83
C PHE A 505 9.46 -15.88 4.80
N ALA A 506 9.56 -15.09 3.73
CA ALA A 506 10.55 -15.31 2.69
C ALA A 506 11.98 -15.05 3.20
N THR A 507 12.19 -14.09 4.09
CA THR A 507 13.46 -13.85 4.79
C THR A 507 13.88 -15.07 5.60
N LEU A 508 12.96 -15.65 6.39
CA LEU A 508 13.20 -16.89 7.13
C LEU A 508 13.51 -18.06 6.19
N ASN A 509 12.79 -18.18 5.05
CA ASN A 509 13.11 -19.21 4.02
C ASN A 509 14.49 -18.98 3.38
N CYS A 510 14.91 -17.75 3.13
CA CYS A 510 16.25 -17.46 2.62
C CYS A 510 17.33 -18.02 3.55
N ILE A 511 17.26 -17.76 4.86
CA ILE A 511 18.31 -18.19 5.80
C ILE A 511 18.24 -19.68 6.14
N THR A 512 17.07 -20.32 6.03
CA THR A 512 16.88 -21.75 6.36
C THR A 512 17.04 -22.67 5.16
N ARG A 513 16.65 -22.23 3.95
CA ARG A 513 16.61 -23.08 2.75
C ARG A 513 17.61 -22.68 1.66
N LEU A 514 18.26 -21.51 1.80
CA LEU A 514 19.35 -21.03 0.94
C LEU A 514 20.63 -20.74 1.74
N PRO A 515 21.11 -21.65 2.61
CA PRO A 515 22.26 -21.40 3.50
C PRO A 515 23.58 -21.22 2.75
N GLN A 516 23.65 -21.64 1.48
CA GLN A 516 24.87 -21.55 0.63
C GLN A 516 25.28 -20.10 0.34
N TYR A 517 24.38 -19.11 0.53
CA TYR A 517 24.71 -17.69 0.27
C TYR A 517 25.37 -16.99 1.47
N ASN A 518 25.68 -17.73 2.54
CA ASN A 518 26.41 -17.25 3.70
C ASN A 518 25.84 -15.93 4.25
N TRP A 519 24.53 -15.92 4.48
CA TRP A 519 23.80 -14.76 5.02
C TRP A 519 24.46 -14.25 6.29
N LYS A 520 24.92 -13.00 6.26
CA LYS A 520 25.58 -12.37 7.39
C LYS A 520 24.60 -11.89 8.43
N VAL A 521 23.47 -11.35 7.97
CA VAL A 521 22.42 -10.75 8.79
C VAL A 521 21.06 -10.94 8.17
N ALA A 522 20.04 -11.12 9.01
CA ALA A 522 18.65 -11.11 8.58
C ALA A 522 17.78 -10.30 9.55
N VAL A 523 16.73 -9.68 9.01
CA VAL A 523 15.70 -8.98 9.80
C VAL A 523 14.33 -9.48 9.36
N ASP A 524 13.63 -10.13 10.28
CA ASP A 524 12.27 -10.61 10.12
C ASP A 524 11.31 -9.71 10.88
N ILE A 525 10.35 -9.12 10.18
CA ILE A 525 9.31 -8.27 10.76
C ILE A 525 7.97 -8.96 10.55
N VAL A 526 7.34 -9.44 11.63
CA VAL A 526 6.01 -10.09 11.65
C VAL A 526 5.84 -11.20 10.61
N GLY A 527 6.88 -12.00 10.37
CA GLY A 527 6.85 -13.07 9.37
C GLY A 527 6.31 -14.39 9.88
N PRO A 528 5.39 -15.07 9.15
CA PRO A 528 5.00 -16.44 9.50
C PRO A 528 6.18 -17.40 9.46
N SER A 529 6.33 -18.23 10.47
CA SER A 529 7.41 -19.23 10.55
C SER A 529 6.94 -20.65 10.24
N ASN A 530 5.64 -20.91 10.44
CA ASN A 530 5.00 -22.21 10.29
C ASN A 530 3.64 -22.04 9.61
N LEU A 531 3.52 -22.45 8.37
CA LEU A 531 2.28 -22.27 7.59
C LEU A 531 1.08 -23.02 8.16
N ILE A 532 1.29 -24.07 8.97
CA ILE A 532 0.19 -24.81 9.63
C ILE A 532 -0.42 -23.97 10.75
N THR A 533 0.40 -23.38 11.62
CA THR A 533 -0.07 -22.54 12.72
C THR A 533 -0.58 -21.19 12.21
N PHE A 534 0.10 -20.61 11.22
CA PHE A 534 -0.33 -19.39 10.55
C PHE A 534 -1.74 -19.52 9.97
N ALA A 535 -2.00 -20.55 9.13
CA ALA A 535 -3.30 -20.72 8.49
C ALA A 535 -4.44 -20.99 9.49
N LYS A 536 -4.12 -21.49 10.70
CA LYS A 536 -5.09 -21.66 11.78
C LYS A 536 -5.42 -20.37 12.52
N SER A 537 -4.43 -19.47 12.66
CA SER A 537 -4.53 -18.26 13.49
C SER A 537 -5.04 -17.03 12.78
N VAL A 538 -5.12 -17.03 11.44
CA VAL A 538 -5.64 -15.89 10.67
C VAL A 538 -7.09 -15.53 11.04
N PRO A 539 -7.53 -14.28 10.83
CA PRO A 539 -8.91 -13.87 11.07
C PRO A 539 -9.94 -14.77 10.39
N GLU A 540 -11.10 -14.97 11.01
CA GLU A 540 -12.15 -15.90 10.53
C GLU A 540 -12.56 -15.64 9.07
N HIS A 541 -12.69 -14.38 8.67
CA HIS A 541 -13.06 -14.00 7.32
C HIS A 541 -11.96 -14.29 6.27
N TRP A 542 -10.70 -14.56 6.68
CA TRP A 542 -9.63 -14.97 5.80
C TRP A 542 -9.55 -16.48 5.61
N LYS A 543 -10.01 -17.27 6.57
CA LYS A 543 -9.86 -18.74 6.56
C LYS A 543 -10.37 -19.40 5.28
N ARG A 544 -11.44 -18.85 4.70
CA ARG A 544 -12.00 -19.34 3.43
C ARG A 544 -11.05 -19.28 2.25
N PHE A 545 -10.06 -18.40 2.31
CA PHE A 545 -9.09 -18.18 1.22
C PHE A 545 -7.75 -18.90 1.46
N MET A 546 -7.52 -19.43 2.66
CA MET A 546 -6.21 -20.00 3.01
C MET A 546 -5.85 -21.21 2.16
N ALA A 547 -6.81 -22.06 1.81
CA ALA A 547 -6.55 -23.22 0.96
C ALA A 547 -6.07 -22.82 -0.44
N GLU A 548 -6.61 -21.73 -1.03
CA GLU A 548 -6.16 -21.20 -2.32
C GLU A 548 -4.83 -20.45 -2.21
N LEU A 549 -4.64 -19.69 -1.15
CA LEU A 549 -3.46 -18.83 -0.98
C LEU A 549 -2.22 -19.60 -0.54
N VAL A 550 -2.37 -20.49 0.44
CA VAL A 550 -1.26 -21.12 1.17
C VAL A 550 -1.29 -22.64 1.03
N GLY A 551 -2.45 -23.25 1.25
CA GLY A 551 -2.68 -24.71 1.26
C GLY A 551 -3.70 -25.14 2.31
N ASN A 552 -4.26 -26.34 2.15
CA ASN A 552 -5.31 -26.87 3.02
C ASN A 552 -4.71 -27.52 4.27
N ILE A 553 -5.05 -26.99 5.46
CA ILE A 553 -4.54 -27.45 6.76
C ILE A 553 -5.04 -28.84 7.18
N GLU A 554 -6.06 -29.39 6.53
CA GLU A 554 -6.61 -30.72 6.85
C GLU A 554 -6.05 -31.80 5.95
N THR A 555 -5.80 -31.47 4.66
CA THR A 555 -5.43 -32.46 3.64
C THR A 555 -3.99 -32.33 3.15
N GLU A 556 -3.30 -31.21 3.44
CA GLU A 556 -1.97 -30.87 2.88
C GLU A 556 -0.93 -30.54 3.97
N VAL A 557 -1.02 -31.19 5.12
CA VAL A 557 -0.13 -30.92 6.27
C VAL A 557 1.36 -31.12 5.93
N ASP A 558 1.70 -32.16 5.17
CA ASP A 558 3.08 -32.44 4.79
C ASP A 558 3.64 -31.37 3.82
N PHE A 559 2.80 -30.90 2.89
CA PHE A 559 3.13 -29.78 1.99
C PHE A 559 3.38 -28.50 2.80
N LEU A 560 2.48 -28.13 3.69
CA LEU A 560 2.62 -26.94 4.53
C LEU A 560 3.88 -27.01 5.41
N LYS A 561 4.18 -28.19 5.96
CA LYS A 561 5.39 -28.43 6.73
C LYS A 561 6.66 -28.28 5.87
N GLU A 562 6.67 -28.86 4.65
CA GLU A 562 7.78 -28.71 3.70
C GLU A 562 8.03 -27.24 3.34
N ARG A 563 6.99 -26.44 3.21
CA ARG A 563 7.08 -25.02 2.84
C ARG A 563 7.43 -24.10 4.02
N SER A 564 7.30 -24.57 5.25
CA SER A 564 7.52 -23.78 6.47
C SER A 564 9.02 -23.65 6.80
N PRO A 565 9.55 -22.43 6.98
CA PRO A 565 10.97 -22.21 7.30
C PRO A 565 11.39 -22.87 8.61
N ILE A 566 10.51 -22.98 9.60
CA ILE A 566 10.78 -23.62 10.89
C ILE A 566 11.20 -25.10 10.77
N THR A 567 10.84 -25.75 9.68
CA THR A 567 11.22 -27.15 9.39
C THR A 567 12.74 -27.28 9.13
N TYR A 568 13.39 -26.22 8.67
CA TYR A 568 14.78 -26.24 8.19
C TYR A 568 15.75 -25.48 9.11
N ILE A 569 15.39 -25.28 10.36
CA ILE A 569 16.23 -24.58 11.36
C ILE A 569 17.64 -25.14 11.46
N SER A 570 17.81 -26.46 11.25
CA SER A 570 19.12 -27.11 11.29
C SER A 570 20.10 -26.62 10.21
N ASN A 571 19.60 -25.98 9.16
CA ASN A 571 20.44 -25.50 8.05
C ASN A 571 20.93 -24.05 8.27
N VAL A 572 20.42 -23.36 9.27
CA VAL A 572 20.78 -21.96 9.54
C VAL A 572 22.25 -21.85 9.94
N ASN A 573 22.98 -20.95 9.27
CA ASN A 573 24.36 -20.66 9.61
C ASN A 573 24.48 -20.18 11.08
N PRO A 574 25.25 -20.85 11.96
CA PRO A 574 25.34 -20.47 13.36
C PRO A 574 25.94 -19.07 13.60
N ASN A 575 26.64 -18.53 12.61
CA ASN A 575 27.27 -17.20 12.70
C ASN A 575 26.36 -16.06 12.21
N ILE A 576 25.18 -16.35 11.69
CA ILE A 576 24.21 -15.31 11.26
C ILE A 576 23.79 -14.47 12.46
N LYS A 577 23.53 -13.20 12.21
CA LYS A 577 22.85 -12.30 13.16
C LYS A 577 21.41 -12.13 12.72
N LEU A 578 20.47 -12.38 13.61
CA LEU A 578 19.05 -12.29 13.33
C LEU A 578 18.37 -11.32 14.28
N LEU A 579 17.56 -10.44 13.74
CA LEU A 579 16.61 -9.59 14.47
C LEU A 579 15.19 -10.00 14.05
N VAL A 580 14.36 -10.34 15.04
CA VAL A 580 12.94 -10.63 14.85
C VAL A 580 12.12 -9.55 15.56
N ILE A 581 11.12 -8.98 14.88
CA ILE A 581 10.28 -7.90 15.40
C ILE A 581 8.81 -8.30 15.27
N GLN A 582 8.03 -8.13 16.34
CA GLN A 582 6.63 -8.57 16.40
C GLN A 582 5.75 -7.56 17.15
N GLY A 583 4.52 -7.35 16.66
CA GLY A 583 3.44 -6.72 17.40
C GLY A 583 2.65 -7.78 18.19
N ALA A 584 2.42 -7.56 19.48
CA ALA A 584 1.73 -8.56 20.31
C ALA A 584 0.24 -8.71 19.97
N ASN A 585 -0.38 -7.69 19.39
CA ASN A 585 -1.79 -7.68 18.99
C ASN A 585 -1.97 -7.85 17.47
N ASP A 586 -1.00 -8.50 16.79
CA ASP A 586 -1.06 -8.70 15.35
C ASP A 586 -2.23 -9.63 14.97
N PRO A 587 -3.26 -9.13 14.24
CA PRO A 587 -4.42 -9.94 13.88
C PRO A 587 -4.16 -10.83 12.67
N ARG A 588 -3.09 -10.59 11.90
CA ARG A 588 -2.77 -11.31 10.66
C ARG A 588 -1.78 -12.44 10.86
N VAL A 589 -0.68 -12.13 11.58
CA VAL A 589 0.38 -13.08 11.91
C VAL A 589 0.53 -13.11 13.42
N ALA A 590 -0.07 -14.10 14.04
CA ALA A 590 -0.10 -14.22 15.48
C ALA A 590 1.33 -14.24 16.08
N LYS A 591 1.50 -13.63 17.25
CA LYS A 591 2.79 -13.50 17.94
C LYS A 591 3.51 -14.85 18.10
N GLU A 592 2.75 -15.92 18.23
CA GLU A 592 3.25 -17.30 18.33
C GLU A 592 4.11 -17.72 17.15
N GLU A 593 3.92 -17.11 15.96
CA GLU A 593 4.76 -17.37 14.79
C GLU A 593 6.21 -16.91 15.02
N SER A 594 6.40 -15.76 15.63
CA SER A 594 7.72 -15.27 16.03
C SER A 594 8.27 -15.99 17.25
N ASP A 595 7.42 -16.27 18.27
CA ASP A 595 7.84 -16.96 19.50
C ASP A 595 8.46 -18.33 19.17
N GLN A 596 7.77 -19.18 18.39
CA GLN A 596 8.21 -20.53 18.08
C GLN A 596 9.52 -20.57 17.27
N ILE A 597 9.75 -19.65 16.34
CA ILE A 597 10.96 -19.62 15.53
C ILE A 597 12.14 -19.11 16.36
N VAL A 598 11.94 -18.09 17.18
CA VAL A 598 12.97 -17.53 18.08
C VAL A 598 13.43 -18.56 19.11
N GLU A 599 12.49 -19.30 19.74
CA GLU A 599 12.79 -20.36 20.69
C GLU A 599 13.69 -21.45 20.05
N LYS A 600 13.26 -21.99 18.89
CA LYS A 600 14.02 -23.02 18.18
C LYS A 600 15.40 -22.57 17.71
N LEU A 601 15.54 -21.32 17.28
CA LEU A 601 16.84 -20.77 16.88
C LEU A 601 17.79 -20.62 18.08
N LYS A 602 17.26 -20.15 19.23
CA LYS A 602 18.03 -20.05 20.50
C LYS A 602 18.47 -21.41 21.02
N GLU A 603 17.60 -22.44 20.94
CA GLU A 603 17.96 -23.82 21.27
C GLU A 603 19.11 -24.35 20.44
N LYS A 604 19.27 -23.89 19.20
CA LYS A 604 20.39 -24.19 18.30
C LYS A 604 21.64 -23.31 18.55
N GLY A 605 21.60 -22.42 19.53
CA GLY A 605 22.69 -21.50 19.84
C GLY A 605 22.86 -20.35 18.85
N ILE A 606 21.86 -20.08 18.00
CA ILE A 606 21.88 -18.97 17.04
C ILE A 606 21.59 -17.66 17.77
N SER A 607 22.37 -16.62 17.47
CA SER A 607 22.19 -15.27 18.05
C SER A 607 20.95 -14.59 17.47
N VAL A 608 19.89 -14.48 18.27
CA VAL A 608 18.63 -13.83 17.90
C VAL A 608 18.33 -12.68 18.87
N GLU A 609 18.21 -11.47 18.33
CA GLU A 609 17.57 -10.34 19.01
C GLU A 609 16.07 -10.39 18.74
N TYR A 610 15.24 -10.31 19.78
CA TYR A 610 13.78 -10.39 19.66
C TYR A 610 13.13 -9.19 20.30
N MET A 611 12.38 -8.42 19.50
CA MET A 611 11.67 -7.22 19.92
C MET A 611 10.17 -7.43 19.80
N VAL A 612 9.45 -7.31 20.92
CA VAL A 612 7.99 -7.35 20.96
C VAL A 612 7.45 -5.99 21.36
N PHE A 613 6.43 -5.53 20.67
CA PHE A 613 5.68 -4.32 20.99
C PHE A 613 4.28 -4.71 21.48
N GLU A 614 4.04 -4.58 22.78
CA GLU A 614 2.83 -5.07 23.47
C GLU A 614 1.55 -4.35 23.05
N ASP A 615 1.68 -3.16 22.49
CA ASP A 615 0.60 -2.26 22.11
C ASP A 615 0.53 -1.99 20.60
N GLU A 616 1.05 -2.94 19.78
CA GLU A 616 1.05 -2.84 18.31
C GLU A 616 0.47 -4.10 17.65
N GLY A 617 -0.08 -3.88 16.43
CA GLY A 617 -0.60 -4.93 15.57
C GLY A 617 0.36 -5.31 14.44
N HIS A 618 -0.18 -5.65 13.26
CA HIS A 618 0.61 -6.06 12.08
C HIS A 618 1.47 -4.93 11.49
N GLY A 619 1.00 -3.69 11.58
CA GLY A 619 1.78 -2.49 11.22
C GLY A 619 1.93 -1.61 12.45
N PHE A 620 3.16 -1.19 12.77
CA PHE A 620 3.40 -0.33 13.92
C PHE A 620 2.75 1.04 13.70
N THR A 621 1.67 1.31 14.44
CA THR A 621 0.83 2.49 14.24
C THR A 621 1.30 3.69 15.06
N LYS A 622 1.95 3.45 16.22
CA LYS A 622 2.55 4.50 17.03
C LYS A 622 3.90 4.88 16.47
N TYR A 623 4.09 6.15 16.19
CA TYR A 623 5.34 6.66 15.60
C TYR A 623 6.58 6.26 16.39
N SER A 624 6.53 6.33 17.73
CA SER A 624 7.66 5.94 18.60
C SER A 624 8.06 4.48 18.43
N ASN A 625 7.07 3.57 18.31
CA ASN A 625 7.28 2.14 18.13
C ASN A 625 7.77 1.83 16.72
N SER A 626 7.13 2.42 15.71
CA SER A 626 7.55 2.31 14.31
C SER A 626 9.00 2.80 14.15
N LEU A 627 9.32 3.99 14.66
CA LEU A 627 10.69 4.52 14.61
C LEU A 627 11.69 3.60 15.31
N LYS A 628 11.35 3.05 16.49
CA LYS A 628 12.23 2.13 17.22
C LYS A 628 12.47 0.83 16.44
N ALA A 629 11.42 0.22 15.90
CA ALA A 629 11.51 -1.01 15.12
C ALA A 629 12.38 -0.81 13.87
N LEU A 630 12.09 0.22 13.09
CA LEU A 630 12.79 0.51 11.83
C LEU A 630 14.22 0.97 12.04
N LYS A 631 14.47 1.80 13.08
CA LYS A 631 15.83 2.20 13.45
C LYS A 631 16.69 1.01 13.87
N SER A 632 16.15 0.13 14.71
CA SER A 632 16.85 -1.09 15.13
C SER A 632 17.17 -1.97 13.91
N SER A 633 16.24 -2.14 12.97
CA SER A 633 16.45 -2.87 11.73
C SER A 633 17.57 -2.26 10.88
N ALA A 634 17.53 -0.94 10.68
CA ALA A 634 18.49 -0.21 9.86
C ALA A 634 19.91 -0.25 10.45
N GLU A 635 20.04 0.06 11.75
CA GLU A 635 21.32 0.06 12.44
C GLU A 635 21.89 -1.34 12.57
N PHE A 636 21.05 -2.36 12.77
CA PHE A 636 21.46 -3.77 12.79
C PHE A 636 22.04 -4.21 11.45
N LEU A 637 21.36 -3.92 10.34
CA LEU A 637 21.86 -4.22 8.99
C LEU A 637 23.18 -3.49 8.68
N VAL A 638 23.26 -2.19 8.98
CA VAL A 638 24.48 -1.40 8.73
C VAL A 638 25.63 -1.91 9.55
N LYS A 639 25.42 -2.19 10.86
CA LYS A 639 26.47 -2.68 11.78
C LYS A 639 27.08 -3.99 11.29
N GLU A 640 26.27 -4.91 10.82
CA GLU A 640 26.72 -6.26 10.45
C GLU A 640 27.29 -6.33 9.02
N LEU A 641 26.94 -5.36 8.15
CA LEU A 641 27.35 -5.33 6.73
C LEU A 641 28.38 -4.23 6.40
N SER A 642 28.79 -3.38 7.34
CA SER A 642 29.77 -2.31 7.11
C SER A 642 31.21 -2.78 7.09
#